data_8d428e72826fe30c2e8462d5273ea5b9
#
_entry.id   8d428e72826fe30c2e8462d5273ea5b9
#
_cell.length_a   1.000
_cell.length_b   1.000
_cell.length_c   1.000
_cell.angle_alpha   90.00
_cell.angle_beta   90.00
_cell.angle_gamma   90.00
#
_symmetry.space_group_name_H-M   'P 1'
#
loop_
_entity.id
_entity.type
_entity.pdbx_description
1 polymer ?
#
loop_
_entity_poly.entity_id
_entity_poly.type
_entity_poly.pdbx_seq_one_letter_code
_entity_poly.pdbx_strand_id
1 'polypeptide(L)'
;METEPLLGRRSSSWQKLAAEESRRSDSSGPRSSSSRNSSSSSSSQLDDLYIQQAAVFIEDAIKYRTINHRVDSRSLRLYRWYYSAACQWVLNTAILVILALAFFEKPSSLSVTSDLRFRQVLWEPPCGLTEGIEAICLLLFIVDVVVKSYLLGWEEFQKSKWLIAYTLVLAASTVDWIVSLSLFCEERIRVRRILRPFFLLQNSSLMKKAFKCLRQTIPQITSVMLLLALHLLLFTMIAMLLFTRVQVGYFHDEVTVIYLMIPAYSRRRAYSLFFIAFSLIGTYLLMNLLTAIIYNQFRGYLLSSIQTSIIRRCLGIRGAFEVLCCERSNKTGRSGSLRVTVSTNTVLQVLQKVKMSSAHKQEIIKQAKAFTHDCVTAEQFRALFDELHKETVKEYPPKPAYHLLFLQKLQTVFSHRFVEYVGNLMVAVHLVCIFVALVHDAETPISQRDGFFSGVVNGSFVLYYLLEMALKIFAFGIKGYCSYKSNLFDGLLTIILMILQLSSLVQYGLPRRGWNPELHGLLSLWETVRLANMLIVFRFLRIIPNIKLMALVATSLFDLIKNLRAFAGILVVAYYVFAIVGVVLFKDKIPPPQNSTNASLTANISPANLTLQCGTYEQLGYWPNNFNDFAAALVTLWDLMVVNNWQVFLDVYSRYASPWSKLYFVAWWLVSSVIWVNLFVALILENFIHKWDRSYHPSFSDQESEYQMSVQDMFRDDLEEPTEEDLLERLRQHPHLHLPRGPV
;
A
#
# COMPACT_ATOMS: atom_id res chain seq x y z
N MET A 1 -27.21 25.79 -8.99
CA MET A 1 -28.60 26.01 -8.64
C MET A 1 -28.79 25.43 -7.27
N GLU A 2 -28.87 26.31 -6.42
CA GLU A 2 -29.60 26.56 -5.18
C GLU A 2 -29.15 25.75 -3.98
N THR A 3 -28.40 26.46 -3.18
CA THR A 3 -28.16 26.19 -1.76
C THR A 3 -28.88 27.27 -0.98
N GLU A 4 -29.97 26.95 -0.32
CA GLU A 4 -30.51 27.78 0.75
C GLU A 4 -29.94 27.36 2.11
N PRO A 5 -29.64 28.30 3.01
CA PRO A 5 -29.11 28.00 4.32
C PRO A 5 -30.23 27.92 5.36
N LEU A 6 -30.36 26.78 6.02
CA LEU A 6 -31.16 26.69 7.25
C LEU A 6 -30.34 27.16 8.46
N LEU A 7 -30.40 28.43 8.71
CA LEU A 7 -30.04 29.08 9.97
C LEU A 7 -31.30 29.25 10.81
N GLY A 8 -31.32 28.67 11.99
CA GLY A 8 -32.34 29.02 12.96
C GLY A 8 -32.48 28.08 14.17
N ARG A 9 -32.04 28.58 15.32
CA ARG A 9 -32.40 28.16 16.69
C ARG A 9 -31.75 26.91 17.27
N ARG A 10 -30.65 27.16 18.04
CA ARG A 10 -30.47 26.63 19.42
C ARG A 10 -29.19 27.17 20.03
N SER A 11 -29.23 28.43 20.53
CA SER A 11 -28.13 29.01 21.32
C SER A 11 -28.52 29.39 22.77
N SER A 12 -29.61 28.83 23.33
CA SER A 12 -30.11 29.26 24.62
C SER A 12 -29.91 28.28 25.78
N SER A 13 -29.40 27.07 25.57
CA SER A 13 -29.25 26.10 26.66
C SER A 13 -27.88 26.13 27.35
N TRP A 14 -26.85 26.57 26.67
CA TRP A 14 -25.47 26.55 27.23
C TRP A 14 -25.12 27.81 28.02
N GLN A 15 -25.77 28.95 27.73
CA GLN A 15 -25.64 30.16 28.56
C GLN A 15 -26.31 30.03 29.94
N LYS A 16 -27.28 29.14 30.10
CA LYS A 16 -27.91 28.87 31.40
C LYS A 16 -27.05 27.98 32.30
N LEU A 17 -26.30 27.05 31.78
CA LEU A 17 -25.39 26.19 32.56
C LEU A 17 -24.16 26.94 33.08
N ALA A 18 -23.58 27.83 32.29
CA ALA A 18 -22.47 28.68 32.73
C ALA A 18 -22.89 29.73 33.77
N ALA A 19 -24.14 30.20 33.73
CA ALA A 19 -24.70 31.11 34.73
C ALA A 19 -25.12 30.43 36.03
N GLU A 20 -25.43 29.15 36.03
CA GLU A 20 -25.74 28.36 37.21
C GLU A 20 -24.48 27.92 38.00
N GLU A 21 -23.39 27.67 37.30
CA GLU A 21 -22.10 27.37 37.93
C GLU A 21 -21.46 28.62 38.57
N SER A 22 -21.70 29.79 37.98
CA SER A 22 -21.27 31.09 38.58
C SER A 22 -22.11 31.50 39.83
N ARG A 23 -23.36 31.05 39.95
CA ARG A 23 -24.23 31.37 41.10
C ARG A 23 -24.06 30.44 42.31
N ARG A 24 -23.38 29.32 42.16
CA ARG A 24 -23.07 28.41 43.29
C ARG A 24 -21.81 28.78 44.06
N SER A 25 -21.03 29.75 43.58
CA SER A 25 -19.83 30.23 44.27
C SER A 25 -20.03 31.43 45.22
N ASP A 26 -21.24 32.04 45.24
CA ASP A 26 -21.46 33.31 45.97
C ASP A 26 -22.26 33.20 47.28
N SER A 27 -22.30 32.02 47.91
CA SER A 27 -22.96 31.87 49.19
C SER A 27 -22.10 31.14 50.24
N SER A 28 -21.07 31.81 50.73
CA SER A 28 -20.57 31.61 52.13
C SER A 28 -19.56 32.72 52.48
N GLY A 29 -19.81 33.37 53.59
CA GLY A 29 -19.24 34.59 54.07
C GLY A 29 -17.76 34.60 54.49
N PRO A 30 -17.22 35.69 55.01
CA PRO A 30 -15.81 36.02 54.88
C PRO A 30 -14.93 35.35 55.94
N ARG A 31 -13.87 34.66 55.49
CA ARG A 31 -12.70 34.37 56.27
C ARG A 31 -11.41 34.72 55.54
N SER A 32 -10.64 35.49 56.23
CA SER A 32 -9.38 36.19 55.98
C SER A 32 -8.26 35.32 55.32
N SER A 33 -7.53 36.00 54.41
CA SER A 33 -6.08 35.91 54.17
C SER A 33 -5.50 34.50 53.87
N SER A 34 -5.67 34.03 52.62
CA SER A 34 -4.69 33.12 51.95
C SER A 34 -4.94 32.97 50.44
N SER A 35 -5.23 34.05 49.66
CA SER A 35 -5.67 33.91 48.26
C SER A 35 -4.66 34.36 47.22
N ARG A 36 -3.35 34.43 47.53
CA ARG A 36 -2.32 34.77 46.51
C ARG A 36 -1.70 33.56 45.81
N ASN A 37 -1.83 32.35 46.31
CA ASN A 37 -1.21 31.13 45.70
C ASN A 37 -2.14 30.32 44.79
N SER A 38 -3.47 30.54 44.84
CA SER A 38 -4.41 29.80 43.99
C SER A 38 -4.61 30.42 42.60
N SER A 39 -4.41 31.72 42.47
CA SER A 39 -4.53 32.42 41.18
C SER A 39 -3.30 32.20 40.27
N SER A 40 -2.11 32.00 40.86
CA SER A 40 -0.88 31.72 40.07
C SER A 40 -0.84 30.28 39.56
N SER A 41 -1.45 29.31 40.26
CA SER A 41 -1.50 27.91 39.84
C SER A 41 -2.52 27.68 38.69
N SER A 42 -3.63 28.42 38.69
CA SER A 42 -4.63 28.32 37.64
C SER A 42 -4.18 28.98 36.31
N SER A 43 -3.42 30.08 36.37
CA SER A 43 -2.87 30.71 35.17
C SER A 43 -1.77 29.85 34.51
N SER A 44 -0.90 29.22 35.31
CA SER A 44 0.14 28.33 34.78
C SER A 44 -0.42 27.03 34.14
N GLN A 45 -1.54 26.51 34.66
CA GLN A 45 -2.23 25.37 34.07
C GLN A 45 -2.91 25.70 32.72
N LEU A 46 -3.47 26.90 32.56
CA LEU A 46 -4.03 27.38 31.31
C LEU A 46 -2.95 27.58 30.26
N ASP A 47 -1.81 28.17 30.62
CA ASP A 47 -0.68 28.36 29.70
C ASP A 47 -0.14 27.02 29.19
N ASP A 48 -0.01 26.01 30.07
CA ASP A 48 0.45 24.67 29.67
C ASP A 48 -0.57 23.97 28.73
N LEU A 49 -1.86 24.24 28.89
CA LEU A 49 -2.90 23.74 28.01
C LEU A 49 -2.76 24.33 26.59
N TYR A 50 -2.59 25.65 26.43
CA TYR A 50 -2.41 26.28 25.12
C TYR A 50 -1.14 25.79 24.42
N ILE A 51 -0.05 25.59 25.15
CA ILE A 51 1.18 25.02 24.60
C ILE A 51 0.97 23.56 24.16
N GLN A 52 0.18 22.78 24.88
CA GLN A 52 -0.15 21.39 24.47
C GLN A 52 -1.05 21.37 23.23
N GLN A 53 -2.05 22.25 23.14
CA GLN A 53 -2.93 22.40 21.99
C GLN A 53 -2.12 22.77 20.73
N ALA A 54 -1.29 23.80 20.82
CA ALA A 54 -0.43 24.23 19.72
C ALA A 54 0.52 23.12 19.25
N ALA A 55 1.13 22.38 20.20
CA ALA A 55 2.00 21.26 19.87
C ALA A 55 1.26 20.12 19.13
N VAL A 56 0.02 19.82 19.52
CA VAL A 56 -0.80 18.79 18.84
C VAL A 56 -1.20 19.27 17.43
N PHE A 57 -1.59 20.54 17.26
CA PHE A 57 -1.93 21.09 15.95
C PHE A 57 -0.74 21.07 14.98
N ILE A 58 0.47 21.34 15.47
CA ILE A 58 1.69 21.19 14.67
C ILE A 58 1.95 19.70 14.32
N GLU A 59 1.77 18.78 15.27
CA GLU A 59 1.89 17.34 14.99
C GLU A 59 0.88 16.87 13.93
N ASP A 60 -0.34 17.40 13.94
CA ASP A 60 -1.37 17.10 12.95
C ASP A 60 -1.04 17.73 11.58
N ALA A 61 -0.51 18.97 11.57
CA ALA A 61 -0.03 19.62 10.36
C ALA A 61 1.08 18.80 9.67
N ILE A 62 2.08 18.33 10.43
CA ILE A 62 3.17 17.49 9.92
C ILE A 62 2.65 16.17 9.34
N LYS A 63 1.59 15.59 9.91
CA LYS A 63 1.00 14.32 9.47
C LYS A 63 -0.22 14.49 8.55
N TYR A 64 -0.50 15.70 8.08
CA TYR A 64 -1.64 16.06 7.22
C TYR A 64 -3.00 15.61 7.77
N ARG A 65 -3.17 15.61 9.09
CA ARG A 65 -4.41 15.24 9.78
C ARG A 65 -5.37 16.44 9.87
N THR A 66 -6.63 16.14 10.15
CA THR A 66 -7.63 17.18 10.47
C THR A 66 -7.50 17.57 11.94
N ILE A 67 -7.64 18.85 12.23
CA ILE A 67 -7.58 19.39 13.60
C ILE A 67 -8.91 19.32 14.36
N ASN A 68 -9.97 18.75 13.76
CA ASN A 68 -11.34 18.70 14.32
C ASN A 68 -11.47 17.68 15.47
N HIS A 69 -10.70 17.82 16.50
CA HIS A 69 -10.78 17.00 17.69
C HIS A 69 -10.98 17.87 18.94
N ARG A 70 -11.40 17.26 20.05
CA ARG A 70 -11.53 17.96 21.33
C ARG A 70 -10.19 18.48 21.82
N VAL A 71 -10.19 19.70 22.33
CA VAL A 71 -8.97 20.41 22.77
C VAL A 71 -8.74 20.41 24.28
N ASP A 72 -9.51 19.65 25.05
CA ASP A 72 -9.35 19.52 26.51
C ASP A 72 -8.05 18.79 26.86
N SER A 73 -7.44 19.09 27.98
CA SER A 73 -6.17 18.47 28.43
C SER A 73 -6.22 16.94 28.53
N ARG A 74 -7.35 16.36 28.95
CA ARG A 74 -7.54 14.90 28.99
C ARG A 74 -7.68 14.31 27.59
N SER A 75 -8.45 14.95 26.73
CA SER A 75 -8.67 14.53 25.35
C SER A 75 -7.37 14.59 24.53
N LEU A 76 -6.54 15.63 24.71
CA LEU A 76 -5.26 15.76 24.01
C LEU A 76 -4.25 14.67 24.42
N ARG A 77 -4.20 14.30 25.71
CA ARG A 77 -3.34 13.19 26.17
C ARG A 77 -3.79 11.86 25.57
N LEU A 78 -5.09 11.58 25.59
CA LEU A 78 -5.66 10.38 24.96
C LEU A 78 -5.42 10.39 23.44
N TYR A 79 -5.58 11.52 22.76
CA TYR A 79 -5.31 11.69 21.34
C TYR A 79 -3.85 11.33 20.98
N ARG A 80 -2.88 11.88 21.73
CA ARG A 80 -1.46 11.56 21.54
C ARG A 80 -1.13 10.09 21.79
N TRP A 81 -1.77 9.47 22.79
CA TRP A 81 -1.62 8.05 23.07
C TRP A 81 -2.23 7.20 21.94
N TYR A 82 -3.45 7.53 21.53
CA TYR A 82 -4.15 6.80 20.46
C TYR A 82 -3.37 6.84 19.13
N TYR A 83 -2.81 8.00 18.76
CA TYR A 83 -1.99 8.15 17.56
C TYR A 83 -0.50 7.81 17.76
N SER A 84 -0.13 7.18 18.87
CA SER A 84 1.21 6.63 19.07
C SER A 84 1.47 5.46 18.12
N ALA A 85 2.75 5.23 17.78
CA ALA A 85 3.13 4.12 16.90
C ALA A 85 2.66 2.76 17.46
N ALA A 86 2.75 2.55 18.78
CA ALA A 86 2.36 1.29 19.41
C ALA A 86 0.85 1.01 19.25
N CYS A 87 -0.02 1.99 19.56
CA CYS A 87 -1.47 1.81 19.44
C CYS A 87 -1.90 1.55 18.00
N GLN A 88 -1.34 2.31 17.05
CA GLN A 88 -1.62 2.12 15.62
C GLN A 88 -1.09 0.77 15.11
N TRP A 89 0.02 0.29 15.65
CA TRP A 89 0.58 -1.03 15.35
C TRP A 89 -0.36 -2.16 15.80
N VAL A 90 -0.86 -2.08 17.04
CA VAL A 90 -1.84 -3.04 17.58
C VAL A 90 -3.10 -3.10 16.72
N LEU A 91 -3.64 -1.94 16.32
CA LEU A 91 -4.82 -1.88 15.47
C LEU A 91 -4.58 -2.47 14.09
N ASN A 92 -3.44 -2.13 13.45
CA ASN A 92 -3.07 -2.69 12.15
C ASN A 92 -2.85 -4.22 12.23
N THR A 93 -2.24 -4.71 13.30
CA THR A 93 -2.05 -6.15 13.53
C THR A 93 -3.39 -6.85 13.72
N ALA A 94 -4.32 -6.28 14.47
CA ALA A 94 -5.67 -6.83 14.63
C ALA A 94 -6.41 -6.92 13.30
N ILE A 95 -6.29 -5.91 12.43
CA ILE A 95 -6.87 -5.95 11.07
C ILE A 95 -6.21 -7.05 10.23
N LEU A 96 -4.89 -7.18 10.29
CA LEU A 96 -4.18 -8.23 9.56
C LEU A 96 -4.59 -9.62 10.04
N VAL A 97 -4.69 -9.83 11.34
CA VAL A 97 -5.11 -11.10 11.94
C VAL A 97 -6.53 -11.46 11.53
N ILE A 98 -7.50 -10.53 11.61
CA ILE A 98 -8.89 -10.84 11.26
C ILE A 98 -9.04 -11.16 9.75
N LEU A 99 -8.23 -10.56 8.88
CA LEU A 99 -8.18 -10.91 7.46
C LEU A 99 -7.52 -12.27 7.23
N ALA A 100 -6.42 -12.54 7.95
CA ALA A 100 -5.71 -13.82 7.84
C ALA A 100 -6.53 -15.02 8.33
N LEU A 101 -7.52 -14.81 9.21
CA LEU A 101 -8.41 -15.90 9.64
C LEU A 101 -9.13 -16.60 8.48
N ALA A 102 -9.33 -15.92 7.34
CA ALA A 102 -9.94 -16.56 6.16
C ALA A 102 -9.15 -17.77 5.61
N PHE A 103 -7.84 -17.84 5.89
CA PHE A 103 -7.01 -18.99 5.50
C PHE A 103 -7.16 -20.16 6.46
N PHE A 104 -7.52 -19.92 7.70
CA PHE A 104 -7.60 -20.92 8.75
C PHE A 104 -9.01 -21.45 8.98
N GLU A 105 -10.04 -20.64 8.73
CA GLU A 105 -11.43 -21.01 8.94
C GLU A 105 -11.91 -22.08 7.94
N LYS A 106 -13.02 -22.76 8.29
CA LYS A 106 -13.66 -23.75 7.41
C LYS A 106 -14.24 -23.11 6.14
N PRO A 107 -13.86 -23.53 4.92
CA PRO A 107 -12.86 -24.55 4.59
C PRO A 107 -11.44 -24.03 4.77
N SER A 108 -10.58 -24.78 5.45
CA SER A 108 -9.20 -24.39 5.71
C SER A 108 -8.34 -24.46 4.45
N SER A 109 -7.45 -23.46 4.29
CA SER A 109 -6.45 -23.44 3.20
C SER A 109 -5.10 -24.07 3.61
N LEU A 110 -5.01 -24.68 4.78
CA LEU A 110 -3.79 -25.33 5.29
C LEU A 110 -3.63 -26.74 4.71
N SER A 111 -3.58 -26.85 3.40
CA SER A 111 -3.29 -28.09 2.68
C SER A 111 -2.00 -27.94 1.88
N VAL A 112 -1.26 -29.02 1.67
CA VAL A 112 -0.03 -29.02 0.86
C VAL A 112 -0.35 -28.69 -0.60
N THR A 113 -1.53 -29.12 -1.08
CA THR A 113 -1.98 -28.87 -2.45
C THR A 113 -3.47 -28.53 -2.49
N SER A 114 -3.85 -27.65 -3.40
CA SER A 114 -5.24 -27.35 -3.74
C SER A 114 -5.82 -28.31 -4.78
N ASP A 115 -4.99 -29.19 -5.39
CA ASP A 115 -5.41 -30.14 -6.43
C ASP A 115 -6.39 -31.17 -5.85
N LEU A 116 -7.58 -31.23 -6.45
CA LEU A 116 -8.66 -32.13 -6.04
C LEU A 116 -8.29 -33.62 -6.14
N ARG A 117 -7.31 -33.97 -6.98
CA ARG A 117 -6.84 -35.36 -7.18
C ARG A 117 -5.99 -35.85 -6.02
N PHE A 118 -5.25 -34.94 -5.38
CA PHE A 118 -4.25 -35.26 -4.33
C PHE A 118 -4.60 -34.62 -2.99
N ARG A 119 -5.78 -34.07 -2.84
CA ARG A 119 -6.20 -33.35 -1.63
C ARG A 119 -6.31 -34.33 -0.47
N GLN A 120 -5.45 -34.16 0.51
CA GLN A 120 -5.52 -34.88 1.78
C GLN A 120 -6.63 -34.30 2.67
N VAL A 121 -7.02 -35.05 3.70
CA VAL A 121 -7.96 -34.59 4.71
C VAL A 121 -7.44 -33.28 5.31
N LEU A 122 -8.20 -32.21 5.17
CA LEU A 122 -7.85 -30.87 5.66
C LEU A 122 -7.85 -30.86 7.18
N TRP A 123 -6.82 -30.25 7.75
CA TRP A 123 -6.88 -29.87 9.15
C TRP A 123 -7.95 -28.77 9.30
N GLU A 124 -8.96 -29.06 10.10
CA GLU A 124 -9.99 -28.07 10.43
C GLU A 124 -9.80 -27.62 11.88
N PRO A 125 -9.79 -26.29 12.13
CA PRO A 125 -9.69 -25.81 13.49
C PRO A 125 -10.92 -26.21 14.30
N PRO A 126 -10.75 -26.53 15.60
CA PRO A 126 -11.89 -26.80 16.47
C PRO A 126 -12.75 -25.55 16.60
N CYS A 127 -14.10 -25.76 16.76
CA CYS A 127 -15.00 -24.65 17.04
C CYS A 127 -14.56 -23.90 18.30
N GLY A 128 -14.59 -22.57 18.25
CA GLY A 128 -14.20 -21.69 19.33
C GLY A 128 -12.77 -21.11 19.20
N LEU A 129 -11.84 -21.73 18.47
CA LEU A 129 -10.49 -21.20 18.33
C LEU A 129 -10.47 -19.95 17.44
N THR A 130 -11.03 -20.05 16.24
CA THR A 130 -11.11 -18.94 15.28
C THR A 130 -12.06 -17.86 15.75
N GLU A 131 -13.18 -18.27 16.34
CA GLU A 131 -14.17 -17.39 16.95
C GLU A 131 -13.63 -16.61 18.16
N GLY A 132 -12.76 -17.24 18.97
CA GLY A 132 -12.10 -16.58 20.10
C GLY A 132 -11.10 -15.49 19.64
N ILE A 133 -10.29 -15.76 18.62
CA ILE A 133 -9.38 -14.77 18.03
C ILE A 133 -10.19 -13.63 17.41
N GLU A 134 -11.26 -13.94 16.69
CA GLU A 134 -12.15 -12.95 16.11
C GLU A 134 -12.80 -12.05 17.16
N ALA A 135 -13.25 -12.62 18.28
CA ALA A 135 -13.80 -11.86 19.43
C ALA A 135 -12.82 -10.83 19.98
N ILE A 136 -11.55 -11.20 20.14
CA ILE A 136 -10.50 -10.28 20.60
C ILE A 136 -10.34 -9.12 19.61
N CYS A 137 -10.31 -9.42 18.30
CA CYS A 137 -10.21 -8.38 17.28
C CYS A 137 -11.45 -7.46 17.27
N LEU A 138 -12.67 -8.01 17.37
CA LEU A 138 -13.90 -7.23 17.44
C LEU A 138 -13.94 -6.34 18.68
N LEU A 139 -13.50 -6.85 19.84
CA LEU A 139 -13.37 -6.05 21.07
C LEU A 139 -12.43 -4.85 20.88
N LEU A 140 -11.27 -5.06 20.26
CA LEU A 140 -10.34 -3.98 19.93
C LEU A 140 -10.98 -2.94 19.01
N PHE A 141 -11.79 -3.34 18.02
CA PHE A 141 -12.50 -2.43 17.15
C PHE A 141 -13.63 -1.68 17.85
N ILE A 142 -14.33 -2.30 18.83
CA ILE A 142 -15.30 -1.61 19.67
C ILE A 142 -14.61 -0.51 20.49
N VAL A 143 -13.46 -0.82 21.12
CA VAL A 143 -12.65 0.17 21.84
C VAL A 143 -12.21 1.30 20.90
N ASP A 144 -11.78 0.98 19.68
CA ASP A 144 -11.40 1.97 18.65
C ASP A 144 -12.55 2.94 18.33
N VAL A 145 -13.76 2.43 18.11
CA VAL A 145 -14.96 3.26 17.85
C VAL A 145 -15.28 4.16 19.04
N VAL A 146 -15.23 3.62 20.25
CA VAL A 146 -15.51 4.39 21.48
C VAL A 146 -14.49 5.52 21.64
N VAL A 147 -13.20 5.24 21.47
CA VAL A 147 -12.15 6.26 21.56
C VAL A 147 -12.31 7.33 20.49
N LYS A 148 -12.60 6.95 19.23
CA LYS A 148 -12.86 7.91 18.13
C LYS A 148 -14.08 8.77 18.41
N SER A 149 -15.16 8.18 18.89
CA SER A 149 -16.39 8.90 19.25
C SER A 149 -16.15 9.92 20.37
N TYR A 150 -15.37 9.56 21.38
CA TYR A 150 -15.00 10.47 22.47
C TYR A 150 -14.11 11.62 21.98
N LEU A 151 -13.08 11.33 21.16
CA LEU A 151 -12.11 12.32 20.67
C LEU A 151 -12.73 13.34 19.71
N LEU A 152 -13.60 12.90 18.79
CA LEU A 152 -14.27 13.77 17.82
C LEU A 152 -15.45 14.54 18.45
N GLY A 153 -16.12 13.95 19.43
CA GLY A 153 -17.41 14.41 19.93
C GLY A 153 -18.58 13.91 19.08
N TRP A 154 -19.76 13.81 19.73
CA TRP A 154 -20.94 13.17 19.13
C TRP A 154 -21.44 13.86 17.86
N GLU A 155 -21.39 15.20 17.82
CA GLU A 155 -21.87 15.97 16.66
C GLU A 155 -21.01 15.74 15.41
N GLU A 156 -19.66 15.75 15.54
CA GLU A 156 -18.75 15.49 14.42
C GLU A 156 -18.73 14.01 14.04
N PHE A 157 -18.92 13.12 14.99
CA PHE A 157 -19.06 11.68 14.74
C PHE A 157 -20.25 11.39 13.82
N GLN A 158 -21.41 11.99 14.08
CA GLN A 158 -22.62 11.82 13.25
C GLN A 158 -22.48 12.40 11.84
N LYS A 159 -21.69 13.45 11.65
CA LYS A 159 -21.44 14.02 10.30
C LYS A 159 -20.57 13.09 9.43
N SER A 160 -19.79 12.20 10.04
CA SER A 160 -18.89 11.31 9.33
C SER A 160 -19.57 10.02 8.86
N LYS A 161 -19.96 9.96 7.57
CA LYS A 161 -20.56 8.78 6.95
C LYS A 161 -19.73 7.50 7.09
N TRP A 162 -18.39 7.63 7.09
CA TRP A 162 -17.48 6.51 7.25
C TRP A 162 -17.49 5.93 8.66
N LEU A 163 -17.59 6.76 9.70
CA LEU A 163 -17.65 6.30 11.08
C LEU A 163 -19.00 5.64 11.39
N ILE A 164 -20.10 6.17 10.83
CA ILE A 164 -21.42 5.54 10.94
C ILE A 164 -21.40 4.16 10.28
N ALA A 165 -20.88 4.06 9.04
CA ALA A 165 -20.76 2.79 8.35
C ALA A 165 -19.89 1.79 9.13
N TYR A 166 -18.79 2.27 9.75
CA TYR A 166 -17.92 1.44 10.58
C TYR A 166 -18.67 0.87 11.79
N THR A 167 -19.42 1.70 12.51
CA THR A 167 -20.21 1.26 13.66
C THR A 167 -21.26 0.24 13.25
N LEU A 168 -21.91 0.45 12.09
CA LEU A 168 -22.94 -0.44 11.57
C LEU A 168 -22.37 -1.80 11.14
N VAL A 169 -21.24 -1.80 10.44
CA VAL A 169 -20.52 -3.03 10.03
C VAL A 169 -20.02 -3.79 11.27
N LEU A 170 -19.49 -3.08 12.27
CA LEU A 170 -19.05 -3.68 13.51
C LEU A 170 -20.19 -4.31 14.30
N ALA A 171 -21.34 -3.62 14.40
CA ALA A 171 -22.54 -4.17 15.02
C ALA A 171 -23.07 -5.41 14.29
N ALA A 172 -23.16 -5.36 12.95
CA ALA A 172 -23.55 -6.51 12.14
C ALA A 172 -22.58 -7.70 12.32
N SER A 173 -21.29 -7.45 12.33
CA SER A 173 -20.25 -8.48 12.56
C SER A 173 -20.35 -9.09 13.95
N THR A 174 -20.65 -8.29 14.98
CA THR A 174 -20.81 -8.77 16.36
C THR A 174 -22.08 -9.61 16.51
N VAL A 175 -23.19 -9.21 15.89
CA VAL A 175 -24.45 -9.99 15.89
C VAL A 175 -24.25 -11.33 15.19
N ASP A 176 -23.65 -11.34 14.00
CA ASP A 176 -23.35 -12.56 13.24
C ASP A 176 -22.38 -13.48 14.02
N TRP A 177 -21.42 -12.92 14.78
CA TRP A 177 -20.53 -13.67 15.66
C TRP A 177 -21.31 -14.35 16.82
N ILE A 178 -22.25 -13.64 17.46
CA ILE A 178 -23.10 -14.20 18.53
C ILE A 178 -23.96 -15.34 17.97
N VAL A 179 -24.56 -15.15 16.80
CA VAL A 179 -25.37 -16.17 16.13
C VAL A 179 -24.52 -17.41 15.82
N SER A 180 -23.30 -17.23 15.28
CA SER A 180 -22.38 -18.33 15.01
C SER A 180 -22.05 -19.16 16.24
N LEU A 181 -21.82 -18.49 17.37
CA LEU A 181 -21.51 -19.16 18.63
C LEU A 181 -22.72 -19.95 19.14
N SER A 182 -23.96 -19.42 18.98
CA SER A 182 -25.20 -20.09 19.38
C SER A 182 -25.52 -21.33 18.53
N LEU A 183 -25.05 -21.39 17.27
CA LEU A 183 -25.24 -22.50 16.34
C LEU A 183 -24.05 -23.50 16.34
N PHE A 184 -23.19 -23.49 17.35
CA PHE A 184 -22.01 -24.36 17.47
C PHE A 184 -21.13 -24.41 16.21
N CYS A 185 -21.00 -23.27 15.52
CA CYS A 185 -20.16 -23.10 14.30
C CYS A 185 -20.61 -23.91 13.07
N GLU A 186 -21.84 -24.40 12.99
CA GLU A 186 -22.39 -25.17 11.85
C GLU A 186 -23.03 -24.31 10.75
N GLU A 187 -22.77 -23.02 10.74
CA GLU A 187 -23.35 -22.10 9.77
C GLU A 187 -22.84 -22.33 8.35
N ARG A 188 -23.75 -22.36 7.37
CA ARG A 188 -23.44 -22.42 5.95
C ARG A 188 -22.80 -21.13 5.40
N ILE A 189 -23.28 -19.99 5.86
CA ILE A 189 -22.86 -18.67 5.36
C ILE A 189 -22.54 -17.77 6.55
N ARG A 190 -21.30 -17.32 6.65
CA ARG A 190 -20.83 -16.37 7.66
C ARG A 190 -20.71 -14.99 7.00
N VAL A 191 -21.72 -14.14 7.16
CA VAL A 191 -21.78 -12.81 6.52
C VAL A 191 -20.62 -11.93 6.97
N ARG A 192 -20.18 -12.03 8.24
CA ARG A 192 -19.05 -11.26 8.77
C ARG A 192 -17.76 -11.44 7.99
N ARG A 193 -17.53 -12.58 7.33
CA ARG A 193 -16.35 -12.78 6.48
C ARG A 193 -16.28 -11.79 5.32
N ILE A 194 -17.41 -11.51 4.68
CA ILE A 194 -17.52 -10.54 3.58
C ILE A 194 -17.29 -9.12 4.10
N LEU A 195 -17.65 -8.84 5.36
CA LEU A 195 -17.54 -7.52 5.97
C LEU A 195 -16.12 -7.19 6.50
N ARG A 196 -15.27 -8.19 6.79
CA ARG A 196 -13.92 -7.98 7.36
C ARG A 196 -13.03 -7.03 6.57
N PRO A 197 -12.98 -7.03 5.23
CA PRO A 197 -12.15 -6.10 4.47
C PRO A 197 -12.52 -4.62 4.68
N PHE A 198 -13.73 -4.34 5.15
CA PHE A 198 -14.15 -2.98 5.49
C PHE A 198 -13.30 -2.37 6.62
N PHE A 199 -12.82 -3.18 7.57
CA PHE A 199 -11.95 -2.69 8.65
C PHE A 199 -10.61 -2.16 8.10
N LEU A 200 -10.06 -2.81 7.08
CA LEU A 200 -8.87 -2.32 6.37
C LEU A 200 -9.13 -0.99 5.66
N LEU A 201 -10.25 -0.90 4.94
CA LEU A 201 -10.66 0.30 4.23
C LEU A 201 -10.89 1.48 5.19
N GLN A 202 -11.55 1.21 6.33
CA GLN A 202 -11.86 2.22 7.34
C GLN A 202 -10.60 2.76 8.04
N ASN A 203 -9.60 1.94 8.29
CA ASN A 203 -8.38 2.36 8.99
C ASN A 203 -7.48 3.25 8.14
N SER A 204 -7.46 3.08 6.82
CA SER A 204 -6.61 3.83 5.91
C SER A 204 -7.30 5.06 5.34
N SER A 205 -6.78 6.25 5.69
CA SER A 205 -7.26 7.52 5.10
C SER A 205 -6.99 7.61 3.60
N LEU A 206 -5.87 7.04 3.13
CA LEU A 206 -5.51 7.00 1.71
C LEU A 206 -6.47 6.11 0.92
N MET A 207 -6.81 4.93 1.44
CA MET A 207 -7.76 4.03 0.79
C MET A 207 -9.18 4.65 0.68
N LYS A 208 -9.64 5.35 1.72
CA LYS A 208 -10.93 6.07 1.66
C LYS A 208 -10.95 7.16 0.59
N LYS A 209 -9.85 7.90 0.45
CA LYS A 209 -9.69 8.90 -0.61
C LYS A 209 -9.68 8.22 -1.99
N ALA A 210 -8.89 7.16 -2.17
CA ALA A 210 -8.81 6.41 -3.42
C ALA A 210 -10.16 5.77 -3.80
N PHE A 211 -10.89 5.23 -2.82
CA PHE A 211 -12.25 4.71 -3.03
C PHE A 211 -13.24 5.80 -3.47
N LYS A 212 -13.15 7.00 -2.86
CA LYS A 212 -13.95 8.15 -3.28
C LYS A 212 -13.66 8.54 -4.74
N CYS A 213 -12.38 8.56 -5.14
CA CYS A 213 -11.97 8.80 -6.51
C CYS A 213 -12.60 7.77 -7.46
N LEU A 214 -12.41 6.49 -7.17
CA LEU A 214 -12.94 5.40 -7.98
C LEU A 214 -14.47 5.54 -8.17
N ARG A 215 -15.19 5.83 -7.07
CA ARG A 215 -16.64 6.07 -7.15
C ARG A 215 -17.00 7.26 -8.05
N GLN A 216 -16.22 8.32 -8.05
CA GLN A 216 -16.46 9.49 -8.91
C GLN A 216 -16.16 9.20 -10.38
N THR A 217 -15.24 8.27 -10.67
CA THR A 217 -14.86 7.85 -12.02
C THR A 217 -15.86 6.86 -12.65
N ILE A 218 -16.62 6.12 -11.83
CA ILE A 218 -17.58 5.10 -12.30
C ILE A 218 -18.53 5.61 -13.39
N PRO A 219 -19.18 6.79 -13.31
CA PRO A 219 -20.14 7.22 -14.35
C PRO A 219 -19.48 7.38 -15.73
N GLN A 220 -18.23 7.82 -15.76
CA GLN A 220 -17.47 8.00 -17.01
C GLN A 220 -16.98 6.65 -17.55
N ILE A 221 -16.51 5.76 -16.69
CA ILE A 221 -16.19 4.37 -17.05
C ILE A 221 -17.42 3.70 -17.62
N THR A 222 -18.59 3.87 -16.99
CA THR A 222 -19.86 3.26 -17.43
C THR A 222 -20.26 3.67 -18.85
N SER A 223 -20.02 4.92 -19.25
CA SER A 223 -20.32 5.38 -20.60
C SER A 223 -19.49 4.66 -21.66
N VAL A 224 -18.19 4.47 -21.42
CA VAL A 224 -17.30 3.72 -22.32
C VAL A 224 -17.62 2.23 -22.29
N MET A 225 -17.95 1.69 -21.11
CA MET A 225 -18.36 0.29 -20.98
C MET A 225 -19.66 0.00 -21.75
N LEU A 226 -20.61 0.95 -21.75
CA LEU A 226 -21.82 0.83 -22.56
C LEU A 226 -21.47 0.83 -24.07
N LEU A 227 -20.55 1.68 -24.49
CA LEU A 227 -20.09 1.70 -25.88
C LEU A 227 -19.36 0.39 -26.25
N LEU A 228 -18.55 -0.15 -25.35
CA LEU A 228 -17.91 -1.46 -25.54
C LEU A 228 -18.94 -2.58 -25.61
N ALA A 229 -19.96 -2.57 -24.75
CA ALA A 229 -21.06 -3.54 -24.78
C ALA A 229 -21.83 -3.47 -26.10
N LEU A 230 -22.11 -2.26 -26.60
CA LEU A 230 -22.76 -2.05 -27.89
C LEU A 230 -21.88 -2.58 -29.06
N HIS A 231 -20.57 -2.31 -29.01
CA HIS A 231 -19.61 -2.84 -29.95
C HIS A 231 -19.62 -4.39 -29.97
N LEU A 232 -19.54 -5.02 -28.81
CA LEU A 232 -19.60 -6.47 -28.68
C LEU A 232 -20.92 -7.03 -29.24
N LEU A 233 -22.04 -6.41 -28.91
CA LEU A 233 -23.35 -6.83 -29.40
C LEU A 233 -23.45 -6.72 -30.93
N LEU A 234 -23.02 -5.59 -31.51
CA LEU A 234 -23.02 -5.37 -32.96
C LEU A 234 -22.17 -6.42 -33.67
N PHE A 235 -20.92 -6.61 -33.23
CA PHE A 235 -20.02 -7.57 -33.84
C PHE A 235 -20.47 -9.02 -33.62
N THR A 236 -21.12 -9.35 -32.51
CA THR A 236 -21.72 -10.66 -32.29
C THR A 236 -22.85 -10.92 -33.28
N MET A 237 -23.71 -9.93 -33.52
CA MET A 237 -24.79 -10.07 -34.54
C MET A 237 -24.19 -10.25 -35.94
N ILE A 238 -23.17 -9.48 -36.31
CA ILE A 238 -22.48 -9.61 -37.59
C ILE A 238 -21.80 -10.99 -37.70
N ALA A 239 -21.15 -11.44 -36.63
CA ALA A 239 -20.52 -12.77 -36.59
C ALA A 239 -21.55 -13.89 -36.82
N MET A 240 -22.70 -13.82 -36.15
CA MET A 240 -23.77 -14.80 -36.37
C MET A 240 -24.27 -14.84 -37.84
N LEU A 241 -24.33 -13.69 -38.52
CA LEU A 241 -24.68 -13.62 -39.94
C LEU A 241 -23.61 -14.18 -40.85
N LEU A 242 -22.32 -13.86 -40.58
CA LEU A 242 -21.20 -14.24 -41.45
C LEU A 242 -20.78 -15.69 -41.30
N PHE A 243 -20.83 -16.23 -40.04
CA PHE A 243 -20.22 -17.52 -39.72
C PHE A 243 -21.25 -18.63 -39.40
N THR A 244 -22.51 -18.46 -39.72
CA THR A 244 -23.59 -19.44 -39.51
C THR A 244 -23.25 -20.86 -40.05
N ARG A 245 -22.43 -20.98 -41.10
CA ARG A 245 -22.06 -22.23 -41.72
C ARG A 245 -20.59 -22.64 -41.52
N VAL A 246 -19.86 -21.89 -40.68
CA VAL A 246 -18.46 -22.20 -40.36
C VAL A 246 -18.45 -23.04 -39.10
N GLN A 247 -18.18 -24.35 -39.22
CA GLN A 247 -17.85 -25.15 -38.08
C GLN A 247 -16.52 -24.68 -37.49
N VAL A 248 -16.56 -23.92 -36.42
CA VAL A 248 -15.39 -23.59 -35.63
C VAL A 248 -15.10 -24.82 -34.78
N GLY A 249 -14.12 -25.64 -35.23
CA GLY A 249 -13.62 -26.74 -34.41
C GLY A 249 -13.10 -26.16 -33.11
N TYR A 250 -13.41 -26.84 -32.00
CA TYR A 250 -12.92 -26.46 -30.67
C TYR A 250 -11.41 -26.70 -30.61
N PHE A 251 -10.62 -25.74 -31.08
CA PHE A 251 -9.18 -25.67 -30.81
C PHE A 251 -8.98 -24.80 -29.56
N HIS A 252 -8.62 -25.43 -28.47
CA HIS A 252 -8.58 -24.86 -27.12
C HIS A 252 -7.17 -24.55 -26.64
N ASP A 253 -6.29 -24.07 -27.45
CA ASP A 253 -5.04 -23.51 -26.96
C ASP A 253 -4.99 -22.03 -27.31
N GLU A 254 -4.81 -21.17 -26.31
CA GLU A 254 -4.68 -19.72 -26.37
C GLU A 254 -5.70 -19.01 -27.27
N VAL A 255 -6.83 -18.59 -26.69
CA VAL A 255 -7.86 -17.83 -27.41
C VAL A 255 -7.41 -16.40 -27.62
N THR A 256 -6.46 -16.22 -28.48
CA THR A 256 -6.26 -14.96 -29.17
C THR A 256 -7.22 -14.89 -30.36
N VAL A 257 -7.68 -13.66 -30.70
CA VAL A 257 -8.52 -13.39 -31.88
C VAL A 257 -7.97 -14.08 -33.15
N ILE A 258 -6.67 -14.30 -33.20
CA ILE A 258 -5.95 -14.96 -34.29
C ILE A 258 -6.40 -16.42 -34.45
N TYR A 259 -6.53 -17.20 -33.39
CA TYR A 259 -6.94 -18.60 -33.45
C TYR A 259 -8.40 -18.79 -33.90
N LEU A 260 -9.30 -17.87 -33.51
CA LEU A 260 -10.67 -17.84 -34.02
C LEU A 260 -10.72 -17.40 -35.50
N MET A 261 -9.78 -16.56 -35.93
CA MET A 261 -9.68 -16.09 -37.31
C MET A 261 -9.21 -17.19 -38.27
N ILE A 262 -8.29 -18.08 -37.88
CA ILE A 262 -7.69 -19.09 -38.77
C ILE A 262 -8.73 -19.99 -39.44
N PRO A 263 -9.69 -20.63 -38.76
CA PRO A 263 -10.71 -21.46 -39.39
C PRO A 263 -11.63 -20.66 -40.32
N ALA A 264 -11.94 -19.41 -40.01
CA ALA A 264 -12.74 -18.55 -40.84
C ALA A 264 -11.95 -18.10 -42.09
N TYR A 265 -10.70 -17.66 -41.87
CA TYR A 265 -9.79 -17.24 -42.94
C TYR A 265 -9.48 -18.35 -43.97
N SER A 266 -9.33 -19.59 -43.48
CA SER A 266 -9.09 -20.75 -44.37
C SER A 266 -10.26 -20.99 -45.35
N ARG A 267 -11.48 -20.55 -45.01
CA ARG A 267 -12.64 -20.63 -45.91
C ARG A 267 -12.74 -19.46 -46.87
N ARG A 268 -12.57 -18.23 -46.40
CA ARG A 268 -12.56 -17.00 -47.23
C ARG A 268 -11.64 -15.95 -46.63
N ARG A 269 -10.71 -15.43 -47.41
CA ARG A 269 -9.77 -14.38 -46.97
C ARG A 269 -10.46 -13.12 -46.45
N ALA A 270 -11.63 -12.75 -47.04
CA ALA A 270 -12.39 -11.58 -46.63
C ALA A 270 -12.90 -11.62 -45.15
N TYR A 271 -13.02 -12.81 -44.54
CA TYR A 271 -13.43 -12.92 -43.16
C TYR A 271 -12.40 -12.36 -42.17
N SER A 272 -11.12 -12.25 -42.58
CA SER A 272 -10.10 -11.60 -41.75
C SER A 272 -10.42 -10.13 -41.47
N LEU A 273 -11.08 -9.42 -42.39
CA LEU A 273 -11.44 -8.02 -42.24
C LEU A 273 -12.39 -7.81 -41.06
N PHE A 274 -13.27 -8.78 -40.78
CA PHE A 274 -14.15 -8.74 -39.61
C PHE A 274 -13.34 -8.75 -38.31
N PHE A 275 -12.39 -9.68 -38.17
CA PHE A 275 -11.55 -9.80 -36.96
C PHE A 275 -10.61 -8.61 -36.77
N ILE A 276 -10.07 -8.08 -37.88
CA ILE A 276 -9.23 -6.87 -37.88
C ILE A 276 -10.05 -5.67 -37.38
N ALA A 277 -11.25 -5.44 -37.94
CA ALA A 277 -12.14 -4.35 -37.52
C ALA A 277 -12.57 -4.49 -36.07
N PHE A 278 -12.93 -5.70 -35.64
CA PHE A 278 -13.27 -6.00 -34.25
C PHE A 278 -12.14 -5.64 -33.28
N SER A 279 -10.92 -6.09 -33.56
CA SER A 279 -9.74 -5.82 -32.72
C SER A 279 -9.35 -4.35 -32.75
N LEU A 280 -9.39 -3.71 -33.92
CA LEU A 280 -9.03 -2.30 -34.05
C LEU A 280 -9.96 -1.41 -33.22
N ILE A 281 -11.26 -1.62 -33.29
CA ILE A 281 -12.23 -0.81 -32.56
C ILE A 281 -12.25 -1.20 -31.09
N GLY A 282 -12.33 -2.50 -30.76
CA GLY A 282 -12.47 -2.97 -29.38
C GLY A 282 -11.19 -2.74 -28.56
N THR A 283 -10.08 -3.30 -29.01
CA THR A 283 -8.83 -3.32 -28.25
C THR A 283 -8.04 -2.03 -28.40
N TYR A 284 -7.82 -1.55 -29.64
CA TYR A 284 -6.96 -0.39 -29.85
C TYR A 284 -7.67 0.95 -29.63
N LEU A 285 -8.97 1.06 -29.95
CA LEU A 285 -9.70 2.32 -29.75
C LEU A 285 -10.37 2.38 -28.37
N LEU A 286 -11.31 1.46 -28.06
CA LEU A 286 -12.16 1.57 -26.88
C LEU A 286 -11.42 1.30 -25.57
N MET A 287 -10.52 0.31 -25.53
CA MET A 287 -9.73 0.02 -24.31
C MET A 287 -8.72 1.13 -24.02
N ASN A 288 -8.07 1.70 -25.05
CA ASN A 288 -7.16 2.83 -24.85
C ASN A 288 -7.91 4.13 -24.48
N LEU A 289 -9.11 4.34 -25.01
CA LEU A 289 -9.97 5.45 -24.60
C LEU A 289 -10.36 5.33 -23.11
N LEU A 290 -10.67 4.11 -22.67
CA LEU A 290 -10.96 3.85 -21.26
C LEU A 290 -9.74 4.17 -20.37
N THR A 291 -8.56 3.75 -20.79
CA THR A 291 -7.30 4.05 -20.09
C THR A 291 -7.07 5.56 -19.98
N ALA A 292 -7.29 6.30 -21.08
CA ALA A 292 -7.13 7.76 -21.11
C ALA A 292 -8.12 8.48 -20.18
N ILE A 293 -9.37 8.02 -20.11
CA ILE A 293 -10.38 8.57 -19.20
C ILE A 293 -9.99 8.30 -17.73
N ILE A 294 -9.59 7.08 -17.40
CA ILE A 294 -9.14 6.70 -16.06
C ILE A 294 -7.93 7.55 -15.66
N TYR A 295 -6.96 7.74 -16.57
CA TYR A 295 -5.77 8.57 -16.37
C TYR A 295 -6.15 10.01 -16.02
N ASN A 296 -6.99 10.64 -16.83
CA ASN A 296 -7.37 12.05 -16.64
C ASN A 296 -8.10 12.28 -15.31
N GLN A 297 -9.02 11.39 -14.95
CA GLN A 297 -9.74 11.46 -13.69
C GLN A 297 -8.83 11.23 -12.48
N PHE A 298 -7.88 10.31 -12.61
CA PHE A 298 -6.92 10.03 -11.57
C PHE A 298 -5.99 11.24 -11.31
N ARG A 299 -5.49 11.88 -12.35
CA ARG A 299 -4.67 13.10 -12.26
C ARG A 299 -5.43 14.20 -11.51
N GLY A 300 -6.69 14.48 -11.90
CA GLY A 300 -7.52 15.47 -11.21
C GLY A 300 -7.76 15.13 -9.74
N TYR A 301 -7.97 13.85 -9.41
CA TYR A 301 -8.09 13.41 -8.02
C TYR A 301 -6.79 13.59 -7.22
N LEU A 302 -5.64 13.25 -7.78
CA LEU A 302 -4.34 13.38 -7.12
C LEU A 302 -4.09 14.86 -6.77
N LEU A 303 -4.30 15.75 -7.72
CA LEU A 303 -4.23 17.20 -7.54
C LEU A 303 -5.13 17.67 -6.37
N SER A 304 -6.41 17.31 -6.38
CA SER A 304 -7.35 17.65 -5.32
C SER A 304 -6.97 17.07 -3.95
N SER A 305 -6.39 15.87 -3.93
CA SER A 305 -5.91 15.24 -2.69
C SER A 305 -4.72 15.96 -2.10
N ILE A 306 -3.78 16.42 -2.94
CA ILE A 306 -2.60 17.20 -2.54
C ILE A 306 -3.05 18.56 -2.05
N GLN A 307 -3.91 19.25 -2.80
CA GLN A 307 -4.50 20.53 -2.40
C GLN A 307 -5.14 20.47 -1.01
N THR A 308 -5.95 19.43 -0.75
CA THR A 308 -6.54 19.21 0.57
C THR A 308 -5.49 18.97 1.66
N SER A 309 -4.38 18.31 1.34
CA SER A 309 -3.30 18.05 2.28
C SER A 309 -2.54 19.33 2.64
N ILE A 310 -2.28 20.20 1.66
CA ILE A 310 -1.67 21.53 1.86
C ILE A 310 -2.58 22.38 2.75
N ILE A 311 -3.86 22.46 2.45
CA ILE A 311 -4.84 23.22 3.25
C ILE A 311 -4.84 22.75 4.71
N ARG A 312 -4.83 21.43 4.97
CA ARG A 312 -4.77 20.88 6.34
C ARG A 312 -3.49 21.26 7.06
N ARG A 313 -2.36 21.24 6.37
CA ARG A 313 -1.08 21.65 6.95
C ARG A 313 -1.09 23.12 7.31
N CYS A 314 -1.45 23.99 6.37
CA CYS A 314 -1.54 25.43 6.61
C CYS A 314 -2.52 25.75 7.74
N LEU A 315 -3.68 25.07 7.77
CA LEU A 315 -4.69 25.23 8.82
C LEU A 315 -4.18 24.82 10.20
N GLY A 316 -3.43 23.70 10.29
CA GLY A 316 -2.84 23.24 11.55
C GLY A 316 -1.77 24.20 12.07
N ILE A 317 -0.88 24.69 11.19
CA ILE A 317 0.18 25.65 11.57
C ILE A 317 -0.46 26.98 11.99
N ARG A 318 -1.44 27.49 11.21
CA ARG A 318 -2.14 28.74 11.54
C ARG A 318 -2.96 28.59 12.83
N GLY A 319 -3.65 27.47 13.02
CA GLY A 319 -4.39 27.16 14.25
C GLY A 319 -3.51 27.12 15.48
N ALA A 320 -2.30 26.55 15.38
CA ALA A 320 -1.32 26.56 16.45
C ALA A 320 -0.90 28.00 16.82
N PHE A 321 -0.66 28.84 15.82
CA PHE A 321 -0.31 30.25 16.04
C PHE A 321 -1.45 31.03 16.73
N GLU A 322 -2.69 30.89 16.29
CA GLU A 322 -3.86 31.56 16.87
C GLU A 322 -4.11 31.16 18.33
N VAL A 323 -3.95 29.88 18.65
CA VAL A 323 -4.05 29.39 20.05
C VAL A 323 -3.01 30.05 20.96
N LEU A 324 -1.78 30.23 20.48
CA LEU A 324 -0.71 30.91 21.24
C LEU A 324 -0.97 32.42 21.38
N CYS A 325 -1.65 33.04 20.43
CA CYS A 325 -2.08 34.45 20.53
C CYS A 325 -3.19 34.65 21.56
N CYS A 326 -4.11 33.70 21.72
CA CYS A 326 -5.14 33.73 22.75
C CYS A 326 -4.56 33.73 24.17
N GLU A 327 -3.44 33.03 24.40
CA GLU A 327 -2.70 33.06 25.66
C GLU A 327 -2.29 34.48 26.05
N ARG A 328 -1.77 35.24 25.10
CA ARG A 328 -1.28 36.63 25.38
C ARG A 328 -2.43 37.61 25.59
N SER A 329 -3.54 37.47 24.88
CA SER A 329 -4.72 38.31 25.03
C SER A 329 -5.32 38.20 26.45
N ASN A 330 -5.35 37.00 27.02
CA ASN A 330 -5.83 36.78 28.39
C ASN A 330 -4.93 37.41 29.48
N LYS A 331 -3.62 37.54 29.22
CA LYS A 331 -2.66 38.13 30.19
C LYS A 331 -2.65 39.66 30.17
N THR A 332 -2.96 40.31 29.05
CA THR A 332 -2.76 41.77 28.90
C THR A 332 -4.03 42.60 29.05
N GLY A 333 -5.22 42.00 28.95
CA GLY A 333 -6.51 42.74 29.16
C GLY A 333 -6.75 43.95 28.27
N ARG A 334 -5.89 44.24 27.30
CA ARG A 334 -5.96 45.42 26.40
C ARG A 334 -6.39 44.99 25.00
N SER A 335 -7.59 45.35 24.66
CA SER A 335 -8.11 45.39 23.31
C SER A 335 -7.55 46.62 22.58
N GLY A 336 -6.41 46.48 21.95
CA GLY A 336 -5.82 47.56 21.13
C GLY A 336 -5.14 46.92 19.91
N SER A 337 -5.36 47.50 18.75
CA SER A 337 -4.82 47.18 17.42
C SER A 337 -3.28 47.05 17.42
N LEU A 338 -2.74 45.94 17.96
CA LEU A 338 -1.34 45.59 17.83
C LEU A 338 -1.20 44.35 16.91
N ARG A 339 -0.17 44.35 16.07
CA ARG A 339 0.24 43.17 15.27
C ARG A 339 0.30 41.96 16.18
N VAL A 340 -0.46 40.94 15.82
CA VAL A 340 -0.58 39.69 16.58
C VAL A 340 0.75 38.97 16.48
N THR A 341 1.52 38.90 17.58
CA THR A 341 2.85 38.28 17.64
C THR A 341 2.95 37.37 18.85
N VAL A 342 3.71 36.30 18.74
CA VAL A 342 3.96 35.30 19.79
C VAL A 342 5.40 35.42 20.28
N SER A 343 5.63 35.23 21.60
CA SER A 343 7.00 35.26 22.16
C SER A 343 7.83 34.10 21.66
N THR A 344 9.08 34.37 21.27
CA THR A 344 10.06 33.37 20.83
C THR A 344 10.27 32.25 21.87
N ASN A 345 10.25 32.60 23.16
CA ASN A 345 10.36 31.58 24.23
C ASN A 345 9.19 30.61 24.26
N THR A 346 7.96 31.10 24.04
CA THR A 346 6.76 30.23 23.96
C THR A 346 6.87 29.32 22.74
N VAL A 347 7.30 29.83 21.58
CA VAL A 347 7.53 29.02 20.36
C VAL A 347 8.55 27.92 20.63
N LEU A 348 9.67 28.22 21.29
CA LEU A 348 10.68 27.21 21.63
C LEU A 348 10.14 26.14 22.57
N GLN A 349 9.33 26.49 23.57
CA GLN A 349 8.68 25.53 24.48
C GLN A 349 7.72 24.59 23.71
N VAL A 350 6.95 25.14 22.77
CA VAL A 350 6.06 24.33 21.91
C VAL A 350 6.87 23.37 21.05
N LEU A 351 7.94 23.85 20.38
CA LEU A 351 8.79 23.02 19.52
C LEU A 351 9.48 21.90 20.31
N GLN A 352 9.85 22.13 21.57
CA GLN A 352 10.38 21.07 22.45
C GLN A 352 9.37 19.96 22.72
N LYS A 353 8.05 20.29 22.87
CA LYS A 353 6.97 19.33 23.14
C LYS A 353 6.44 18.61 21.90
N VAL A 354 6.72 19.12 20.68
CA VAL A 354 6.28 18.50 19.42
C VAL A 354 7.07 17.22 19.13
N LYS A 355 6.37 16.17 18.72
CA LYS A 355 6.96 14.89 18.26
C LYS A 355 7.26 14.94 16.77
N MET A 356 8.52 15.21 16.40
CA MET A 356 9.04 15.18 15.03
C MET A 356 10.41 14.51 15.00
N SER A 357 10.99 14.30 13.80
CA SER A 357 12.35 13.74 13.67
C SER A 357 13.38 14.62 14.38
N SER A 358 14.39 14.01 14.97
CA SER A 358 15.42 14.75 15.75
C SER A 358 16.19 15.75 14.90
N ALA A 359 16.49 15.41 13.64
CA ALA A 359 17.22 16.25 12.72
C ALA A 359 16.43 17.53 12.36
N HIS A 360 15.18 17.40 11.87
CA HIS A 360 14.34 18.56 11.58
C HIS A 360 14.06 19.40 12.83
N LYS A 361 13.89 18.75 13.99
CA LYS A 361 13.65 19.44 15.25
C LYS A 361 14.80 20.37 15.64
N GLN A 362 16.04 19.89 15.50
CA GLN A 362 17.24 20.68 15.81
C GLN A 362 17.39 21.87 14.87
N GLU A 363 17.15 21.68 13.56
CA GLU A 363 17.28 22.74 12.58
C GLU A 363 16.19 23.82 12.75
N ILE A 364 14.92 23.43 12.98
CA ILE A 364 13.83 24.36 13.26
C ILE A 364 14.11 25.14 14.58
N ILE A 365 14.62 24.48 15.62
CA ILE A 365 14.99 25.16 16.87
C ILE A 365 16.16 26.12 16.65
N LYS A 366 17.13 25.79 15.83
CA LYS A 366 18.27 26.64 15.48
C LYS A 366 17.79 27.92 14.75
N GLN A 367 16.89 27.75 13.76
CA GLN A 367 16.29 28.89 13.05
C GLN A 367 15.40 29.75 13.97
N ALA A 368 14.61 29.12 14.85
CA ALA A 368 13.81 29.85 15.83
C ALA A 368 14.65 30.69 16.81
N LYS A 369 15.84 30.20 17.16
CA LYS A 369 16.82 30.97 17.98
C LYS A 369 17.54 32.09 17.22
N ALA A 370 17.61 32.00 15.90
CA ALA A 370 18.25 33.01 15.06
C ALA A 370 17.38 34.26 14.85
N PHE A 371 16.10 34.24 15.25
CA PHE A 371 15.27 35.44 15.21
C PHE A 371 15.80 36.49 16.21
N THR A 372 16.16 37.65 15.70
CA THR A 372 16.69 38.77 16.47
C THR A 372 15.66 39.50 17.33
N HIS A 373 14.36 39.27 17.10
CA HIS A 373 13.27 39.86 17.83
C HIS A 373 12.63 38.88 18.83
N ASP A 374 12.26 39.38 20.01
CA ASP A 374 11.59 38.58 21.05
C ASP A 374 10.18 38.10 20.64
N CYS A 375 9.67 38.53 19.52
CA CYS A 375 8.33 38.22 19.03
C CYS A 375 8.35 37.75 17.58
N VAL A 376 7.60 36.69 17.30
CA VAL A 376 7.47 36.03 15.97
C VAL A 376 6.11 36.36 15.36
N THR A 377 6.07 36.81 14.10
CA THR A 377 4.85 37.03 13.32
C THR A 377 4.30 35.73 12.74
N ALA A 378 3.05 35.74 12.25
CA ALA A 378 2.41 34.57 11.63
C ALA A 378 3.19 34.03 10.43
N GLU A 379 3.70 34.92 9.58
CA GLU A 379 4.50 34.58 8.40
C GLU A 379 5.83 33.94 8.79
N GLN A 380 6.53 34.52 9.77
CA GLN A 380 7.78 33.98 10.31
C GLN A 380 7.55 32.60 10.96
N PHE A 381 6.44 32.45 11.68
CA PHE A 381 6.07 31.16 12.28
C PHE A 381 5.78 30.10 11.22
N ARG A 382 5.11 30.46 10.12
CA ARG A 382 4.89 29.57 8.97
C ARG A 382 6.21 29.17 8.30
N ALA A 383 7.08 30.15 8.05
CA ALA A 383 8.38 29.93 7.41
C ALA A 383 9.29 28.95 8.18
N LEU A 384 9.19 28.88 9.52
CA LEU A 384 9.91 27.87 10.32
C LEU A 384 9.58 26.43 9.89
N PHE A 385 8.36 26.17 9.44
CA PHE A 385 7.93 24.84 9.04
C PHE A 385 8.17 24.53 7.56
N ASP A 386 8.58 25.49 6.75
CA ASP A 386 9.01 25.25 5.36
C ASP A 386 10.29 24.42 5.31
N GLU A 387 11.10 24.47 6.37
CA GLU A 387 12.26 23.59 6.54
C GLU A 387 11.92 22.09 6.58
N LEU A 388 10.69 21.74 6.92
CA LEU A 388 10.22 20.35 6.86
C LEU A 388 10.18 19.78 5.43
N HIS A 389 10.20 20.62 4.42
CA HIS A 389 10.27 20.20 3.01
C HIS A 389 11.69 19.93 2.54
N LYS A 390 12.69 20.52 3.21
CA LYS A 390 14.08 20.26 2.88
C LYS A 390 14.46 18.89 3.42
N GLU A 391 14.92 18.00 2.56
CA GLU A 391 15.49 16.75 3.02
C GLU A 391 16.75 17.04 3.82
N THR A 392 16.82 16.50 5.03
CA THR A 392 18.04 16.57 5.83
C THR A 392 19.14 15.81 5.07
N VAL A 393 20.14 16.51 4.60
CA VAL A 393 21.34 15.90 4.04
C VAL A 393 21.91 14.95 5.09
N LYS A 394 21.97 13.66 4.76
CA LYS A 394 22.58 12.68 5.66
C LYS A 394 24.06 13.00 5.78
N GLU A 395 24.48 13.51 6.91
CA GLU A 395 25.89 13.59 7.23
C GLU A 395 26.45 12.18 7.29
N TYR A 396 27.34 11.87 6.38
CA TYR A 396 28.07 10.61 6.41
C TYR A 396 29.12 10.64 7.51
N PRO A 397 29.30 9.55 8.26
CA PRO A 397 30.30 9.50 9.30
C PRO A 397 31.70 9.76 8.72
N PRO A 398 32.59 10.47 9.43
CA PRO A 398 33.93 10.79 8.95
C PRO A 398 34.70 9.51 8.67
N LYS A 399 35.51 9.54 7.60
CA LYS A 399 36.39 8.42 7.24
C LYS A 399 37.40 8.15 8.36
N PRO A 400 37.77 6.88 8.60
CA PRO A 400 38.80 6.56 9.59
C PRO A 400 40.13 7.23 9.21
N ALA A 401 40.83 7.84 10.18
CA ALA A 401 42.14 8.45 9.99
C ALA A 401 43.22 7.40 10.26
N TYR A 402 44.10 7.15 9.27
CA TYR A 402 45.24 6.27 9.40
C TYR A 402 46.52 7.10 9.56
N HIS A 403 47.43 6.71 10.45
CA HIS A 403 48.69 7.44 10.72
C HIS A 403 49.81 7.15 9.71
N LEU A 404 49.76 5.99 9.03
CA LEU A 404 50.79 5.61 8.05
C LEU A 404 50.44 6.17 6.66
N LEU A 405 51.36 6.90 6.04
CA LEU A 405 51.22 7.50 4.70
C LEU A 405 50.84 6.45 3.63
N PHE A 406 51.38 5.24 3.74
CA PHE A 406 51.04 4.14 2.83
C PHE A 406 49.54 3.76 2.93
N LEU A 407 49.00 3.62 4.16
CA LEU A 407 47.59 3.30 4.40
C LEU A 407 46.65 4.42 3.94
N GLN A 408 47.09 5.69 4.06
CA GLN A 408 46.31 6.84 3.54
C GLN A 408 46.22 6.82 2.02
N LYS A 409 47.35 6.55 1.32
CA LYS A 409 47.35 6.40 -0.15
C LYS A 409 46.47 5.23 -0.57
N LEU A 410 46.56 4.10 0.12
CA LEU A 410 45.74 2.92 -0.14
C LEU A 410 44.25 3.21 0.10
N GLN A 411 43.92 3.92 1.18
CA GLN A 411 42.55 4.37 1.46
C GLN A 411 42.00 5.28 0.36
N THR A 412 42.82 6.19 -0.17
CA THR A 412 42.42 7.09 -1.26
C THR A 412 42.11 6.30 -2.53
N VAL A 413 42.96 5.31 -2.88
CA VAL A 413 42.77 4.45 -4.04
C VAL A 413 41.47 3.64 -3.90
N PHE A 414 41.21 2.99 -2.76
CA PHE A 414 40.02 2.17 -2.55
C PHE A 414 38.74 2.98 -2.29
N SER A 415 38.86 4.27 -1.97
CA SER A 415 37.73 5.21 -1.88
C SER A 415 37.37 5.82 -3.25
N HIS A 416 38.16 5.55 -4.30
CA HIS A 416 37.97 6.14 -5.62
C HIS A 416 36.86 5.42 -6.41
N ARG A 417 36.10 6.14 -7.24
CA ARG A 417 35.03 5.60 -8.09
C ARG A 417 35.46 4.48 -9.05
N PHE A 418 36.75 4.45 -9.39
CA PHE A 418 37.33 3.39 -10.24
C PHE A 418 37.14 1.99 -9.66
N VAL A 419 37.27 1.83 -8.34
CA VAL A 419 37.05 0.53 -7.65
C VAL A 419 35.61 0.06 -7.80
N GLU A 420 34.66 0.98 -7.80
CA GLU A 420 33.26 0.69 -8.05
C GLU A 420 32.99 0.20 -9.49
N TYR A 421 33.63 0.84 -10.48
CA TYR A 421 33.52 0.39 -11.88
C TYR A 421 34.12 -1.00 -12.08
N VAL A 422 35.29 -1.28 -11.47
CA VAL A 422 35.87 -2.63 -11.51
C VAL A 422 34.97 -3.65 -10.86
N GLY A 423 34.39 -3.34 -9.70
CA GLY A 423 33.42 -4.19 -9.03
C GLY A 423 32.19 -4.47 -9.90
N ASN A 424 31.66 -3.46 -10.59
CA ASN A 424 30.52 -3.61 -11.49
C ASN A 424 30.86 -4.47 -12.73
N LEU A 425 32.06 -4.31 -13.27
CA LEU A 425 32.57 -5.15 -14.36
C LEU A 425 32.65 -6.61 -13.93
N MET A 426 33.19 -6.87 -12.73
CA MET A 426 33.27 -8.25 -12.19
C MET A 426 31.90 -8.88 -11.99
N VAL A 427 30.90 -8.11 -11.54
CA VAL A 427 29.51 -8.59 -11.47
C VAL A 427 28.94 -8.93 -12.85
N ALA A 428 29.20 -8.09 -13.86
CA ALA A 428 28.77 -8.34 -15.22
C ALA A 428 29.41 -9.59 -15.82
N VAL A 429 30.74 -9.78 -15.63
CA VAL A 429 31.46 -10.98 -16.06
C VAL A 429 30.90 -12.23 -15.37
N HIS A 430 30.66 -12.18 -14.07
CA HIS A 430 30.09 -13.31 -13.33
C HIS A 430 28.69 -13.67 -13.85
N LEU A 431 27.84 -12.67 -14.16
CA LEU A 431 26.53 -12.89 -14.75
C LEU A 431 26.63 -13.61 -16.10
N VAL A 432 27.57 -13.21 -16.95
CA VAL A 432 27.82 -13.91 -18.23
C VAL A 432 28.27 -15.35 -18.00
N CYS A 433 29.15 -15.60 -17.03
CA CYS A 433 29.59 -16.96 -16.69
C CYS A 433 28.40 -17.83 -16.24
N ILE A 434 27.50 -17.27 -15.40
CA ILE A 434 26.28 -17.96 -14.96
C ILE A 434 25.37 -18.25 -16.16
N PHE A 435 25.18 -17.26 -17.05
CA PHE A 435 24.35 -17.45 -18.24
C PHE A 435 24.88 -18.58 -19.12
N VAL A 436 26.17 -18.61 -19.40
CA VAL A 436 26.82 -19.67 -20.17
C VAL A 436 26.66 -21.03 -19.48
N ALA A 437 26.86 -21.08 -18.15
CA ALA A 437 26.65 -22.32 -17.38
C ALA A 437 25.21 -22.80 -17.46
N LEU A 438 24.22 -21.90 -17.34
CA LEU A 438 22.79 -22.25 -17.43
C LEU A 438 22.39 -22.77 -18.81
N VAL A 439 22.92 -22.17 -19.90
CA VAL A 439 22.69 -22.66 -21.27
C VAL A 439 23.27 -24.06 -21.42
N HIS A 440 24.50 -24.26 -20.97
CA HIS A 440 25.14 -25.60 -21.02
C HIS A 440 24.38 -26.65 -20.20
N ASP A 441 23.92 -26.29 -19.00
CA ASP A 441 23.13 -27.18 -18.14
C ASP A 441 21.73 -27.46 -18.72
N ALA A 442 21.16 -26.58 -19.53
CA ALA A 442 19.88 -26.82 -20.18
C ALA A 442 19.97 -27.89 -21.26
N GLU A 443 21.12 -27.99 -21.96
CA GLU A 443 21.37 -28.98 -23.00
C GLU A 443 21.82 -30.34 -22.46
N THR A 444 22.32 -30.40 -21.21
CA THR A 444 22.85 -31.62 -20.61
C THR A 444 21.85 -32.28 -19.63
N PRO A 445 21.65 -33.59 -19.70
CA PRO A 445 20.84 -34.32 -18.71
C PRO A 445 21.45 -34.19 -17.30
N ILE A 446 20.60 -34.21 -16.27
CA ILE A 446 20.99 -34.00 -14.86
C ILE A 446 22.14 -34.89 -14.41
N SER A 447 22.17 -36.17 -14.88
CA SER A 447 23.21 -37.16 -14.57
C SER A 447 24.60 -36.82 -15.15
N GLN A 448 24.67 -35.98 -16.16
CA GLN A 448 25.92 -35.61 -16.85
C GLN A 448 26.41 -34.22 -16.54
N ARG A 449 25.67 -33.45 -15.74
CA ARG A 449 26.07 -32.07 -15.38
C ARG A 449 27.32 -32.09 -14.50
N ASP A 450 28.29 -31.26 -14.89
CA ASP A 450 29.53 -31.09 -14.14
C ASP A 450 29.44 -29.88 -13.20
N GLY A 451 29.27 -30.18 -11.89
CA GLY A 451 29.25 -29.14 -10.85
C GLY A 451 30.61 -28.54 -10.51
N PHE A 452 31.72 -29.15 -10.97
CA PHE A 452 33.06 -28.68 -10.59
C PHE A 452 33.39 -27.31 -11.15
N PHE A 453 33.21 -27.11 -12.47
CA PHE A 453 33.50 -25.83 -13.12
C PHE A 453 32.66 -24.70 -12.57
N SER A 454 31.34 -24.93 -12.47
CA SER A 454 30.42 -23.94 -11.89
C SER A 454 30.75 -23.63 -10.43
N GLY A 455 31.09 -24.63 -9.63
CA GLY A 455 31.46 -24.45 -8.21
C GLY A 455 32.76 -23.66 -8.03
N VAL A 456 33.79 -23.92 -8.84
CA VAL A 456 35.09 -23.21 -8.78
C VAL A 456 34.93 -21.77 -9.26
N VAL A 457 34.20 -21.53 -10.34
CA VAL A 457 33.95 -20.18 -10.87
C VAL A 457 33.17 -19.36 -9.86
N ASN A 458 32.04 -19.86 -9.36
CA ASN A 458 31.23 -19.16 -8.35
C ASN A 458 32.03 -18.92 -7.07
N GLY A 459 32.82 -19.90 -6.60
CA GLY A 459 33.68 -19.75 -5.42
C GLY A 459 34.73 -18.65 -5.59
N SER A 460 35.36 -18.56 -6.78
CA SER A 460 36.36 -17.54 -7.08
C SER A 460 35.75 -16.12 -7.06
N PHE A 461 34.55 -15.97 -7.63
CA PHE A 461 33.84 -14.68 -7.57
C PHE A 461 33.38 -14.32 -6.16
N VAL A 462 32.91 -15.27 -5.37
CA VAL A 462 32.53 -15.02 -3.96
C VAL A 462 33.74 -14.57 -3.14
N LEU A 463 34.92 -15.18 -3.37
CA LEU A 463 36.17 -14.75 -2.74
C LEU A 463 36.57 -13.31 -3.15
N TYR A 464 36.41 -12.97 -4.43
CA TYR A 464 36.60 -11.61 -4.91
C TYR A 464 35.66 -10.61 -4.21
N TYR A 465 34.38 -10.97 -4.05
CA TYR A 465 33.41 -10.11 -3.38
C TYR A 465 33.69 -9.93 -1.90
N LEU A 466 34.20 -10.95 -1.23
CA LEU A 466 34.70 -10.83 0.16
C LEU A 466 35.87 -9.86 0.25
N LEU A 467 36.81 -9.94 -0.69
CA LEU A 467 37.93 -9.02 -0.78
C LEU A 467 37.46 -7.58 -1.04
N GLU A 468 36.56 -7.37 -1.99
CA GLU A 468 35.92 -6.06 -2.27
C GLU A 468 35.25 -5.49 -1.02
N MET A 469 34.47 -6.31 -0.29
CA MET A 469 33.83 -5.92 0.97
C MET A 469 34.86 -5.50 2.03
N ALA A 470 35.90 -6.29 2.23
CA ALA A 470 36.98 -5.99 3.20
C ALA A 470 37.73 -4.69 2.86
N LEU A 471 38.03 -4.45 1.58
CA LEU A 471 38.66 -3.22 1.10
C LEU A 471 37.77 -1.99 1.27
N LYS A 472 36.46 -2.11 1.03
CA LYS A 472 35.50 -1.04 1.29
C LYS A 472 35.35 -0.75 2.79
N ILE A 473 35.34 -1.78 3.64
CA ILE A 473 35.30 -1.60 5.10
C ILE A 473 36.59 -0.92 5.58
N PHE A 474 37.76 -1.27 5.02
CA PHE A 474 39.01 -0.58 5.28
C PHE A 474 38.94 0.89 4.86
N ALA A 475 38.43 1.22 3.66
CA ALA A 475 38.37 2.58 3.14
C ALA A 475 37.38 3.49 3.90
N PHE A 476 36.21 3.01 4.24
CA PHE A 476 35.12 3.82 4.83
C PHE A 476 34.92 3.61 6.34
N GLY A 477 35.53 2.56 6.92
CA GLY A 477 35.23 2.09 8.26
C GLY A 477 33.90 1.35 8.32
N ILE A 478 33.68 0.55 9.36
CA ILE A 478 32.43 -0.23 9.52
C ILE A 478 31.19 0.69 9.57
N LYS A 479 31.25 1.79 10.32
CA LYS A 479 30.15 2.76 10.44
C LYS A 479 29.87 3.46 9.10
N GLY A 480 30.91 3.86 8.37
CA GLY A 480 30.81 4.46 7.04
C GLY A 480 30.25 3.46 6.02
N TYR A 481 30.74 2.23 6.00
CA TYR A 481 30.27 1.16 5.13
C TYR A 481 28.76 0.89 5.31
N CYS A 482 28.30 0.73 6.55
CA CYS A 482 26.89 0.47 6.87
C CYS A 482 25.98 1.69 6.64
N SER A 483 26.53 2.91 6.54
CA SER A 483 25.74 4.11 6.24
C SER A 483 25.24 4.15 4.80
N TYR A 484 25.96 3.52 3.87
CA TYR A 484 25.54 3.42 2.47
C TYR A 484 24.67 2.17 2.26
N LYS A 485 23.41 2.38 1.87
CA LYS A 485 22.44 1.27 1.64
C LYS A 485 22.93 0.27 0.59
N SER A 486 23.60 0.74 -0.47
CA SER A 486 24.17 -0.10 -1.53
C SER A 486 25.24 -1.04 -0.98
N ASN A 487 26.16 -0.53 -0.16
CA ASN A 487 27.23 -1.34 0.44
C ASN A 487 26.65 -2.36 1.44
N LEU A 488 25.64 -1.96 2.21
CA LEU A 488 24.95 -2.88 3.15
C LEU A 488 24.28 -4.03 2.41
N PHE A 489 23.60 -3.74 1.30
CA PHE A 489 22.97 -4.74 0.44
C PHE A 489 23.99 -5.70 -0.15
N ASP A 490 25.07 -5.18 -0.75
CA ASP A 490 26.17 -5.97 -1.30
C ASP A 490 26.85 -6.84 -0.24
N GLY A 491 27.08 -6.29 0.96
CA GLY A 491 27.67 -7.00 2.07
C GLY A 491 26.80 -8.15 2.56
N LEU A 492 25.49 -7.91 2.72
CA LEU A 492 24.55 -8.94 3.12
C LEU A 492 24.51 -10.09 2.10
N LEU A 493 24.41 -9.77 0.81
CA LEU A 493 24.44 -10.77 -0.26
C LEU A 493 25.76 -11.56 -0.26
N THR A 494 26.90 -10.89 -0.06
CA THR A 494 28.20 -11.55 -0.01
C THR A 494 28.29 -12.54 1.14
N ILE A 495 27.78 -12.17 2.33
CA ILE A 495 27.76 -13.05 3.51
C ILE A 495 26.88 -14.27 3.26
N ILE A 496 25.67 -14.06 2.69
CA ILE A 496 24.75 -15.16 2.37
C ILE A 496 25.38 -16.11 1.34
N LEU A 497 25.98 -15.57 0.27
CA LEU A 497 26.65 -16.35 -0.76
C LEU A 497 27.84 -17.15 -0.17
N MET A 498 28.60 -16.54 0.74
CA MET A 498 29.69 -17.24 1.43
C MET A 498 29.16 -18.40 2.29
N ILE A 499 28.07 -18.20 3.04
CA ILE A 499 27.45 -19.23 3.85
C ILE A 499 26.96 -20.39 2.97
N LEU A 500 26.30 -20.08 1.84
CA LEU A 500 25.82 -21.09 0.90
C LEU A 500 26.98 -21.86 0.27
N GLN A 501 28.04 -21.18 -0.15
CA GLN A 501 29.23 -21.82 -0.72
C GLN A 501 29.95 -22.71 0.29
N LEU A 502 30.09 -22.23 1.54
CA LEU A 502 30.70 -23.01 2.62
C LEU A 502 29.83 -24.21 3.01
N SER A 503 28.52 -24.03 3.09
CA SER A 503 27.56 -25.13 3.35
C SER A 503 27.64 -26.18 2.26
N SER A 504 27.69 -25.76 0.99
CA SER A 504 27.85 -26.67 -0.15
C SER A 504 29.17 -27.45 -0.07
N LEU A 505 30.27 -26.75 0.28
CA LEU A 505 31.58 -27.37 0.42
C LEU A 505 31.65 -28.38 1.58
N VAL A 506 31.04 -28.09 2.71
CA VAL A 506 31.00 -28.96 3.90
C VAL A 506 30.09 -30.17 3.67
N GLN A 507 28.96 -30.00 3.04
CA GLN A 507 27.94 -31.07 2.84
C GLN A 507 28.31 -32.01 1.71
N TYR A 508 28.86 -31.50 0.60
CA TYR A 508 29.07 -32.23 -0.64
C TYR A 508 30.57 -32.43 -0.97
N GLY A 509 31.46 -31.72 -0.29
CA GLY A 509 32.88 -31.70 -0.60
C GLY A 509 33.17 -30.91 -1.88
N LEU A 510 34.38 -31.13 -2.43
CA LEU A 510 34.77 -30.55 -3.72
C LEU A 510 34.12 -31.37 -4.85
N PRO A 511 33.24 -30.81 -5.68
CA PRO A 511 32.66 -31.54 -6.79
C PRO A 511 33.76 -31.97 -7.76
N ARG A 512 33.70 -33.23 -8.24
CA ARG A 512 34.60 -33.79 -9.23
C ARG A 512 33.87 -34.07 -10.53
N ARG A 513 34.57 -34.19 -11.62
CA ARG A 513 34.00 -34.54 -12.93
C ARG A 513 33.25 -35.87 -12.83
N GLY A 514 31.99 -35.94 -13.26
CA GLY A 514 31.13 -37.10 -13.11
C GLY A 514 30.58 -37.37 -11.70
N TRP A 515 30.62 -36.36 -10.84
CA TRP A 515 30.10 -36.42 -9.48
C TRP A 515 28.58 -36.27 -9.48
N ASN A 516 27.85 -37.31 -9.04
CA ASN A 516 26.39 -37.28 -8.87
C ASN A 516 26.06 -37.09 -7.40
N PRO A 517 25.69 -35.91 -6.99
CA PRO A 517 25.26 -35.67 -5.62
C PRO A 517 23.88 -36.28 -5.39
N GLU A 518 23.79 -37.27 -4.51
CA GLU A 518 22.51 -37.70 -3.98
C GLU A 518 21.92 -36.65 -3.05
N LEU A 519 20.60 -36.72 -2.88
CA LEU A 519 19.87 -35.75 -2.06
C LEU A 519 20.23 -35.98 -0.58
N HIS A 520 21.14 -35.18 -0.04
CA HIS A 520 21.53 -35.17 1.35
C HIS A 520 21.23 -33.82 1.98
N GLY A 521 20.36 -33.76 2.99
CA GLY A 521 20.02 -32.54 3.72
C GLY A 521 18.76 -31.81 3.22
N LEU A 522 18.60 -30.53 3.65
CA LEU A 522 17.39 -29.70 3.43
C LEU A 522 17.20 -29.32 1.96
N LEU A 523 18.29 -29.11 1.22
CA LEU A 523 18.30 -28.72 -0.19
C LEU A 523 19.29 -29.61 -0.94
N SER A 524 18.96 -30.01 -2.18
CA SER A 524 19.90 -30.66 -3.07
C SER A 524 21.02 -29.71 -3.49
N LEU A 525 22.16 -30.25 -3.94
CA LEU A 525 23.27 -29.43 -4.44
C LEU A 525 22.80 -28.48 -5.55
N TRP A 526 22.00 -28.99 -6.47
CA TRP A 526 21.50 -28.21 -7.61
C TRP A 526 20.56 -27.10 -7.19
N GLU A 527 19.74 -27.32 -6.16
CA GLU A 527 18.89 -26.25 -5.58
C GLU A 527 19.74 -25.18 -4.90
N THR A 528 20.79 -25.59 -4.18
CA THR A 528 21.73 -24.65 -3.55
C THR A 528 22.47 -23.81 -4.59
N VAL A 529 22.94 -24.42 -5.70
CA VAL A 529 23.58 -23.71 -6.81
C VAL A 529 22.59 -22.74 -7.48
N ARG A 530 21.37 -23.16 -7.74
CA ARG A 530 20.31 -22.28 -8.31
C ARG A 530 20.01 -21.09 -7.40
N LEU A 531 19.91 -21.32 -6.10
CA LEU A 531 19.71 -20.25 -5.12
C LEU A 531 20.89 -19.25 -5.11
N ALA A 532 22.12 -19.77 -5.14
CA ALA A 532 23.31 -18.93 -5.22
C ALA A 532 23.33 -18.09 -6.52
N ASN A 533 23.04 -18.70 -7.67
CA ASN A 533 22.96 -18.02 -8.95
C ASN A 533 21.86 -16.93 -8.93
N MET A 534 20.69 -17.20 -8.37
CA MET A 534 19.63 -16.21 -8.19
C MET A 534 20.10 -15.01 -7.35
N LEU A 535 20.79 -15.25 -6.23
CA LEU A 535 21.32 -14.19 -5.38
C LEU A 535 22.39 -13.34 -6.08
N ILE A 536 23.21 -13.95 -6.95
CA ILE A 536 24.20 -13.25 -7.76
C ILE A 536 23.52 -12.34 -8.78
N VAL A 537 22.42 -12.80 -9.41
CA VAL A 537 21.61 -11.95 -10.31
C VAL A 537 21.08 -10.73 -9.58
N PHE A 538 20.61 -10.87 -8.33
CA PHE A 538 20.21 -9.70 -7.53
C PHE A 538 21.35 -8.70 -7.31
N ARG A 539 22.61 -9.13 -7.26
CA ARG A 539 23.77 -8.24 -7.17
C ARG A 539 23.89 -7.31 -8.38
N PHE A 540 23.39 -7.71 -9.55
CA PHE A 540 23.36 -6.86 -10.74
C PHE A 540 22.55 -5.57 -10.53
N LEU A 541 21.58 -5.55 -9.59
CA LEU A 541 20.81 -4.36 -9.23
C LEU A 541 21.72 -3.19 -8.79
N ARG A 542 22.93 -3.47 -8.33
CA ARG A 542 23.93 -2.45 -7.98
C ARG A 542 24.36 -1.58 -9.18
N ILE A 543 24.26 -2.11 -10.39
CA ILE A 543 24.67 -1.41 -11.61
C ILE A 543 23.64 -0.36 -12.02
N ILE A 544 22.37 -0.57 -11.66
CA ILE A 544 21.24 0.29 -12.06
C ILE A 544 21.47 1.77 -11.72
N PRO A 545 21.90 2.17 -10.52
CA PRO A 545 22.11 3.58 -10.18
C PRO A 545 23.19 4.27 -11.03
N ASN A 546 24.12 3.52 -11.61
CA ASN A 546 25.26 4.07 -12.37
C ASN A 546 24.87 4.41 -13.83
N ILE A 547 23.75 3.89 -14.32
CA ILE A 547 23.21 4.19 -15.65
C ILE A 547 22.04 5.14 -15.48
N LYS A 548 22.22 6.43 -15.89
CA LYS A 548 21.22 7.49 -15.67
C LYS A 548 19.78 7.10 -16.07
N LEU A 549 19.62 6.48 -17.26
CA LEU A 549 18.30 6.05 -17.72
C LEU A 549 17.70 4.95 -16.83
N MET A 550 18.50 3.94 -16.45
CA MET A 550 18.04 2.86 -15.57
C MET A 550 17.74 3.38 -14.16
N ALA A 551 18.56 4.29 -13.64
CA ALA A 551 18.34 4.95 -12.37
C ALA A 551 17.01 5.73 -12.37
N LEU A 552 16.72 6.48 -13.45
CA LEU A 552 15.46 7.20 -13.61
C LEU A 552 14.26 6.24 -13.59
N VAL A 553 14.31 5.15 -14.37
CA VAL A 553 13.24 4.14 -14.41
C VAL A 553 13.09 3.47 -13.04
N ALA A 554 14.18 3.03 -12.42
CA ALA A 554 14.14 2.35 -11.11
C ALA A 554 13.57 3.26 -10.02
N THR A 555 14.03 4.51 -9.93
CA THR A 555 13.49 5.47 -8.96
C THR A 555 12.02 5.78 -9.21
N SER A 556 11.59 5.86 -10.49
CA SER A 556 10.18 6.02 -10.85
C SER A 556 9.33 4.85 -10.38
N LEU A 557 9.83 3.61 -10.55
CA LEU A 557 9.14 2.40 -10.06
C LEU A 557 9.07 2.35 -8.53
N PHE A 558 10.13 2.73 -7.81
CA PHE A 558 10.10 2.77 -6.34
C PHE A 558 9.11 3.80 -5.79
N ASP A 559 9.04 4.97 -6.40
CA ASP A 559 8.07 5.99 -6.00
C ASP A 559 6.64 5.59 -6.37
N LEU A 560 6.47 4.90 -7.50
CA LEU A 560 5.20 4.30 -7.88
C LEU A 560 4.68 3.34 -6.80
N ILE A 561 5.52 2.48 -6.23
CA ILE A 561 5.13 1.53 -5.16
C ILE A 561 4.56 2.28 -3.95
N LYS A 562 5.12 3.43 -3.57
CA LYS A 562 4.59 4.26 -2.48
C LYS A 562 3.19 4.79 -2.79
N ASN A 563 2.96 5.24 -4.03
CA ASN A 563 1.70 5.80 -4.49
C ASN A 563 0.63 4.70 -4.73
N LEU A 564 1.04 3.54 -5.22
CA LEU A 564 0.18 2.37 -5.44
C LEU A 564 -0.40 1.78 -4.16
N ARG A 565 0.24 1.96 -3.02
CA ARG A 565 -0.14 1.31 -1.76
C ARG A 565 -1.61 1.44 -1.40
N ALA A 566 -2.22 2.61 -1.65
CA ALA A 566 -3.64 2.83 -1.39
C ALA A 566 -4.55 2.05 -2.35
N PHE A 567 -4.20 2.03 -3.62
CA PHE A 567 -4.95 1.33 -4.66
C PHE A 567 -4.76 -0.19 -4.55
N ALA A 568 -3.53 -0.65 -4.31
CA ALA A 568 -3.26 -2.05 -4.01
C ALA A 568 -4.10 -2.55 -2.83
N GLY A 569 -4.26 -1.74 -1.78
CA GLY A 569 -5.13 -2.06 -0.66
C GLY A 569 -6.60 -2.27 -1.06
N ILE A 570 -7.14 -1.43 -1.96
CA ILE A 570 -8.52 -1.61 -2.45
C ILE A 570 -8.61 -2.87 -3.34
N LEU A 571 -7.58 -3.15 -4.15
CA LEU A 571 -7.52 -4.38 -4.93
C LEU A 571 -7.56 -5.62 -4.01
N VAL A 572 -6.80 -5.62 -2.93
CA VAL A 572 -6.83 -6.69 -1.91
C VAL A 572 -8.23 -6.84 -1.32
N VAL A 573 -8.93 -5.73 -1.04
CA VAL A 573 -10.34 -5.77 -0.58
C VAL A 573 -11.24 -6.42 -1.64
N ALA A 574 -11.08 -6.06 -2.92
CA ALA A 574 -11.87 -6.66 -4.00
C ALA A 574 -11.59 -8.17 -4.14
N TYR A 575 -10.30 -8.57 -4.16
CA TYR A 575 -9.91 -9.99 -4.17
C TYR A 575 -10.52 -10.77 -3.01
N TYR A 576 -10.43 -10.20 -1.81
CA TYR A 576 -10.96 -10.85 -0.61
C TYR A 576 -12.48 -11.08 -0.71
N VAL A 577 -13.23 -10.05 -1.10
CA VAL A 577 -14.69 -10.13 -1.24
C VAL A 577 -15.07 -11.17 -2.31
N PHE A 578 -14.46 -11.08 -3.50
CA PHE A 578 -14.75 -12.03 -4.59
C PHE A 578 -14.32 -13.45 -4.22
N ALA A 579 -13.17 -13.65 -3.55
CA ALA A 579 -12.76 -14.97 -3.10
C ALA A 579 -13.76 -15.59 -2.12
N ILE A 580 -14.22 -14.84 -1.10
CA ILE A 580 -15.25 -15.34 -0.16
C ILE A 580 -16.55 -15.64 -0.87
N VAL A 581 -17.01 -14.75 -1.74
CA VAL A 581 -18.25 -15.00 -2.54
C VAL A 581 -18.06 -16.21 -3.45
N GLY A 582 -16.92 -16.35 -4.10
CA GLY A 582 -16.59 -17.51 -4.94
C GLY A 582 -16.60 -18.82 -4.16
N VAL A 583 -16.00 -18.87 -2.97
CA VAL A 583 -16.04 -20.03 -2.09
C VAL A 583 -17.49 -20.37 -1.70
N VAL A 584 -18.30 -19.38 -1.35
CA VAL A 584 -19.71 -19.61 -0.97
C VAL A 584 -20.55 -20.17 -2.14
N LEU A 585 -20.30 -19.69 -3.37
CA LEU A 585 -21.08 -20.07 -4.55
C LEU A 585 -20.61 -21.41 -5.16
N PHE A 586 -19.31 -21.68 -5.16
CA PHE A 586 -18.69 -22.70 -6.02
C PHE A 586 -17.98 -23.81 -5.27
N LYS A 587 -17.90 -23.76 -3.95
CA LYS A 587 -17.31 -24.83 -3.14
C LYS A 587 -17.93 -26.18 -3.49
N ASP A 588 -17.07 -27.19 -3.68
CA ASP A 588 -17.41 -28.61 -3.93
C ASP A 588 -18.37 -28.85 -5.15
N LYS A 589 -18.45 -27.87 -6.09
CA LYS A 589 -19.27 -28.03 -7.31
C LYS A 589 -18.59 -28.87 -8.38
N ILE A 590 -17.26 -28.82 -8.48
CA ILE A 590 -16.51 -29.63 -9.44
C ILE A 590 -16.25 -31.00 -8.78
N PRO A 591 -16.79 -32.10 -9.32
CA PRO A 591 -16.55 -33.43 -8.77
C PRO A 591 -15.07 -33.85 -8.98
N PRO A 592 -14.41 -34.47 -8.00
CA PRO A 592 -13.08 -35.04 -8.21
C PRO A 592 -13.14 -36.15 -9.27
N PRO A 593 -12.05 -36.36 -10.04
CA PRO A 593 -11.99 -37.41 -11.01
C PRO A 593 -12.18 -38.76 -10.30
N GLN A 594 -13.12 -39.57 -10.73
CA GLN A 594 -13.34 -40.90 -10.19
C GLN A 594 -12.13 -41.77 -10.50
N ASN A 595 -11.37 -42.16 -9.48
CA ASN A 595 -10.36 -43.19 -9.61
C ASN A 595 -11.05 -44.49 -10.03
N SER A 596 -10.70 -45.03 -11.18
CA SER A 596 -11.26 -46.24 -11.80
C SER A 596 -11.00 -47.54 -11.04
N THR A 597 -10.62 -47.48 -9.76
CA THR A 597 -10.34 -48.70 -8.93
C THR A 597 -11.58 -49.28 -8.22
N ASN A 598 -12.75 -48.63 -8.28
CA ASN A 598 -13.99 -49.15 -7.68
C ASN A 598 -15.19 -49.22 -8.66
N ALA A 599 -14.93 -49.39 -9.97
CA ALA A 599 -15.96 -49.53 -10.99
C ALA A 599 -16.49 -50.98 -11.09
N SER A 600 -16.90 -51.60 -9.99
CA SER A 600 -17.47 -52.94 -10.05
C SER A 600 -18.88 -53.09 -9.52
N LEU A 601 -19.74 -52.03 -9.50
CA LEU A 601 -21.13 -52.26 -9.09
C LEU A 601 -22.20 -51.29 -9.67
N THR A 602 -21.94 -50.50 -10.71
CA THR A 602 -23.02 -49.91 -11.51
C THR A 602 -22.60 -49.74 -12.98
N ALA A 603 -22.41 -50.90 -13.62
CA ALA A 603 -22.17 -51.01 -15.04
C ALA A 603 -23.46 -50.77 -15.81
N ASN A 604 -23.68 -49.55 -16.34
CA ASN A 604 -24.52 -49.34 -17.51
C ASN A 604 -24.29 -47.95 -18.18
N ILE A 605 -23.06 -47.41 -18.07
CA ILE A 605 -22.65 -46.31 -18.95
C ILE A 605 -21.43 -46.79 -19.74
N SER A 606 -21.64 -47.00 -21.03
CA SER A 606 -20.61 -47.48 -21.96
C SER A 606 -19.35 -46.62 -21.90
N PRO A 607 -18.13 -47.22 -21.77
CA PRO A 607 -16.87 -46.46 -21.70
C PRO A 607 -16.43 -45.87 -23.04
N ALA A 608 -17.26 -45.88 -24.05
CA ALA A 608 -16.90 -45.49 -25.41
C ALA A 608 -17.03 -44.00 -25.76
N ASN A 609 -17.50 -43.15 -24.86
CA ASN A 609 -17.75 -41.71 -25.18
C ASN A 609 -17.10 -40.68 -24.22
N LEU A 610 -16.11 -41.06 -23.42
CA LEU A 610 -15.21 -40.07 -22.82
C LEU A 610 -14.05 -39.76 -23.77
N THR A 611 -14.34 -39.29 -24.97
CA THR A 611 -13.37 -38.51 -25.73
C THR A 611 -13.13 -37.24 -24.92
N LEU A 612 -12.01 -37.16 -24.23
CA LEU A 612 -11.56 -35.89 -23.63
C LEU A 612 -11.60 -34.85 -24.74
N GLN A 613 -12.59 -33.97 -24.69
CA GLN A 613 -12.65 -32.85 -25.62
C GLN A 613 -11.42 -31.97 -25.36
N CYS A 614 -10.66 -31.70 -26.40
CA CYS A 614 -9.50 -30.81 -26.32
C CYS A 614 -9.89 -29.46 -25.71
N GLY A 615 -9.06 -28.94 -24.78
CA GLY A 615 -9.24 -27.63 -24.16
C GLY A 615 -10.28 -27.56 -23.03
N THR A 616 -10.70 -28.70 -22.50
CA THR A 616 -11.55 -28.71 -21.29
C THR A 616 -10.70 -28.54 -20.03
N TYR A 617 -11.35 -28.12 -18.93
CA TYR A 617 -10.75 -27.99 -17.61
C TYR A 617 -10.03 -29.27 -17.15
N GLU A 618 -10.61 -30.39 -17.45
CA GLU A 618 -10.09 -31.72 -17.11
C GLU A 618 -8.83 -32.07 -17.94
N GLN A 619 -8.84 -31.78 -19.24
CA GLN A 619 -7.71 -32.05 -20.14
C GLN A 619 -6.54 -31.13 -19.86
N LEU A 620 -6.79 -29.84 -19.62
CA LEU A 620 -5.76 -28.86 -19.28
C LEU A 620 -5.22 -29.03 -17.86
N GLY A 621 -5.82 -29.91 -17.05
CA GLY A 621 -5.34 -30.21 -15.71
C GLY A 621 -5.51 -29.07 -14.70
N TYR A 622 -6.49 -28.19 -14.87
CA TYR A 622 -6.75 -27.05 -13.98
C TYR A 622 -7.31 -27.42 -12.60
N TRP A 623 -7.19 -28.67 -12.17
CA TRP A 623 -7.66 -29.16 -10.87
C TRP A 623 -7.19 -28.37 -9.65
N PRO A 624 -5.96 -27.78 -9.63
CA PRO A 624 -5.51 -26.90 -8.55
C PRO A 624 -6.27 -25.57 -8.48
N ASN A 625 -6.84 -25.10 -9.59
CA ASN A 625 -7.52 -23.83 -9.71
C ASN A 625 -9.01 -24.00 -9.44
N ASN A 626 -9.42 -23.86 -8.20
CA ASN A 626 -10.80 -24.09 -7.77
C ASN A 626 -11.21 -23.09 -6.67
N PHE A 627 -12.46 -23.16 -6.20
CA PHE A 627 -13.00 -22.33 -5.13
C PHE A 627 -13.31 -23.14 -3.86
N ASN A 628 -12.63 -24.24 -3.61
CA ASN A 628 -12.90 -25.08 -2.45
C ASN A 628 -12.32 -24.55 -1.15
N ASP A 629 -11.32 -23.68 -1.23
CA ASP A 629 -10.75 -22.95 -0.11
C ASP A 629 -10.36 -21.53 -0.51
N PHE A 630 -10.03 -20.69 0.46
CA PHE A 630 -9.75 -19.28 0.24
C PHE A 630 -8.47 -19.02 -0.57
N ALA A 631 -7.40 -19.82 -0.32
CA ALA A 631 -6.13 -19.66 -1.04
C ALA A 631 -6.27 -20.08 -2.51
N ALA A 632 -6.92 -21.21 -2.78
CA ALA A 632 -7.19 -21.66 -4.14
C ALA A 632 -8.06 -20.65 -4.90
N ALA A 633 -9.08 -20.08 -4.23
CA ALA A 633 -9.92 -19.03 -4.80
C ALA A 633 -9.12 -17.79 -5.18
N LEU A 634 -8.17 -17.33 -4.35
CA LEU A 634 -7.29 -16.20 -4.67
C LEU A 634 -6.43 -16.46 -5.90
N VAL A 635 -5.83 -17.65 -6.01
CA VAL A 635 -5.02 -18.04 -7.17
C VAL A 635 -5.89 -18.11 -8.43
N THR A 636 -7.06 -18.74 -8.34
CA THR A 636 -8.01 -18.81 -9.46
C THR A 636 -8.46 -17.43 -9.94
N LEU A 637 -8.73 -16.50 -9.02
CA LEU A 637 -9.06 -15.12 -9.35
C LEU A 637 -7.87 -14.37 -9.99
N TRP A 638 -6.64 -14.69 -9.58
CA TRP A 638 -5.44 -14.13 -10.22
C TRP A 638 -5.33 -14.59 -11.67
N ASP A 639 -5.48 -15.88 -11.94
CA ASP A 639 -5.44 -16.43 -13.30
C ASP A 639 -6.53 -15.81 -14.19
N LEU A 640 -7.73 -15.65 -13.64
CA LEU A 640 -8.84 -14.95 -14.31
C LEU A 640 -8.54 -13.46 -14.59
N MET A 641 -7.82 -12.76 -13.70
CA MET A 641 -7.42 -11.36 -13.92
C MET A 641 -6.45 -11.22 -15.08
N VAL A 642 -5.52 -12.16 -15.24
CA VAL A 642 -4.56 -12.20 -16.35
C VAL A 642 -5.25 -12.57 -17.68
N VAL A 643 -6.53 -12.98 -17.63
CA VAL A 643 -7.37 -13.34 -18.79
C VAL A 643 -6.83 -14.56 -19.57
N ASN A 644 -6.02 -15.40 -18.92
CA ASN A 644 -5.55 -16.63 -19.53
C ASN A 644 -6.59 -17.74 -19.38
N ASN A 645 -7.07 -18.29 -20.49
CA ASN A 645 -8.04 -19.40 -20.54
C ASN A 645 -9.29 -19.23 -19.65
N TRP A 646 -9.67 -17.99 -19.35
CA TRP A 646 -10.78 -17.66 -18.45
C TRP A 646 -12.13 -18.29 -18.85
N GLN A 647 -12.35 -18.53 -20.12
CA GLN A 647 -13.54 -19.19 -20.66
C GLN A 647 -13.69 -20.63 -20.18
N VAL A 648 -12.59 -21.34 -19.95
CA VAL A 648 -12.60 -22.71 -19.43
C VAL A 648 -13.28 -22.74 -18.04
N PHE A 649 -12.99 -21.74 -17.21
CA PHE A 649 -13.64 -21.59 -15.91
C PHE A 649 -15.13 -21.22 -16.06
N LEU A 650 -15.46 -20.33 -17.00
CA LEU A 650 -16.88 -20.01 -17.29
C LEU A 650 -17.66 -21.27 -17.67
N ASP A 651 -17.11 -22.09 -18.53
CA ASP A 651 -17.78 -23.30 -19.02
C ASP A 651 -17.95 -24.34 -17.93
N VAL A 652 -16.89 -24.63 -17.18
CA VAL A 652 -16.94 -25.62 -16.09
C VAL A 652 -17.96 -25.22 -15.03
N TYR A 653 -17.87 -23.99 -14.50
CA TYR A 653 -18.81 -23.56 -13.47
C TYR A 653 -20.24 -23.32 -13.99
N SER A 654 -20.40 -22.98 -15.28
CA SER A 654 -21.71 -22.94 -15.91
C SER A 654 -22.33 -24.34 -16.03
N ARG A 655 -21.51 -25.37 -16.23
CA ARG A 655 -21.94 -26.79 -16.36
C ARG A 655 -22.26 -27.41 -15.00
N TYR A 656 -21.35 -27.26 -14.02
CA TYR A 656 -21.47 -27.96 -12.73
C TYR A 656 -22.21 -27.17 -11.64
N ALA A 657 -22.27 -25.83 -11.72
CA ALA A 657 -22.99 -25.03 -10.73
C ALA A 657 -24.30 -24.45 -11.27
N SER A 658 -24.22 -23.47 -12.17
CA SER A 658 -25.40 -22.82 -12.78
C SER A 658 -24.96 -21.97 -13.98
N PRO A 659 -25.80 -21.78 -15.02
CA PRO A 659 -25.54 -20.82 -16.10
C PRO A 659 -25.31 -19.38 -15.62
N TRP A 660 -25.86 -19.01 -14.47
CA TRP A 660 -25.69 -17.68 -13.87
C TRP A 660 -24.27 -17.45 -13.29
N SER A 661 -23.47 -18.50 -13.13
CA SER A 661 -22.07 -18.37 -12.69
C SER A 661 -21.25 -17.47 -13.63
N LYS A 662 -21.60 -17.42 -14.92
CA LYS A 662 -20.97 -16.53 -15.91
C LYS A 662 -21.00 -15.07 -15.47
N LEU A 663 -22.07 -14.63 -14.80
CA LEU A 663 -22.17 -13.25 -14.30
C LEU A 663 -21.09 -12.92 -13.26
N TYR A 664 -20.77 -13.87 -12.37
CA TYR A 664 -19.71 -13.71 -11.38
C TYR A 664 -18.35 -13.50 -12.06
N PHE A 665 -18.01 -14.34 -13.04
CA PHE A 665 -16.73 -14.26 -13.77
C PHE A 665 -16.63 -12.99 -14.61
N VAL A 666 -17.71 -12.60 -15.30
CA VAL A 666 -17.76 -11.32 -16.03
C VAL A 666 -17.62 -10.12 -15.10
N ALA A 667 -18.29 -10.14 -13.94
CA ALA A 667 -18.14 -9.07 -12.94
C ALA A 667 -16.71 -8.97 -12.42
N TRP A 668 -16.04 -10.12 -12.17
CA TRP A 668 -14.64 -10.13 -11.78
C TRP A 668 -13.73 -9.58 -12.88
N TRP A 669 -13.92 -10.03 -14.13
CA TRP A 669 -13.16 -9.53 -15.27
C TRP A 669 -13.30 -8.01 -15.43
N LEU A 670 -14.50 -7.46 -15.32
CA LEU A 670 -14.74 -6.02 -15.38
C LEU A 670 -13.99 -5.27 -14.27
N VAL A 671 -14.06 -5.75 -13.05
CA VAL A 671 -13.38 -5.12 -11.91
C VAL A 671 -11.87 -5.26 -12.02
N SER A 672 -11.36 -6.45 -12.28
CA SER A 672 -9.92 -6.72 -12.24
C SER A 672 -9.20 -6.30 -13.52
N SER A 673 -9.55 -6.87 -14.67
CA SER A 673 -8.82 -6.62 -15.92
C SER A 673 -9.14 -5.26 -16.53
N VAL A 674 -10.40 -4.86 -16.54
CA VAL A 674 -10.80 -3.62 -17.22
C VAL A 674 -10.50 -2.40 -16.35
N ILE A 675 -10.88 -2.39 -15.07
CA ILE A 675 -10.69 -1.20 -14.22
C ILE A 675 -9.28 -1.16 -13.62
N TRP A 676 -8.85 -2.24 -12.95
CA TRP A 676 -7.60 -2.21 -12.17
C TRP A 676 -6.34 -2.21 -13.02
N VAL A 677 -6.27 -3.01 -14.08
CA VAL A 677 -5.09 -3.03 -14.96
C VAL A 677 -4.91 -1.68 -15.62
N ASN A 678 -5.99 -1.08 -16.13
CA ASN A 678 -5.92 0.24 -16.75
C ASN A 678 -5.60 1.37 -15.75
N LEU A 679 -6.10 1.27 -14.52
CA LEU A 679 -5.73 2.19 -13.44
C LEU A 679 -4.24 2.07 -13.10
N PHE A 680 -3.70 0.85 -13.08
CA PHE A 680 -2.28 0.60 -12.83
C PHE A 680 -1.40 1.20 -13.94
N VAL A 681 -1.78 1.00 -15.21
CA VAL A 681 -1.11 1.62 -16.36
C VAL A 681 -1.15 3.14 -16.28
N ALA A 682 -2.30 3.72 -15.93
CA ALA A 682 -2.45 5.17 -15.76
C ALA A 682 -1.50 5.72 -14.67
N LEU A 683 -1.36 5.02 -13.55
CA LEU A 683 -0.45 5.39 -12.47
C LEU A 683 1.02 5.33 -12.87
N ILE A 684 1.41 4.30 -13.64
CA ILE A 684 2.78 4.19 -14.17
C ILE A 684 3.08 5.37 -15.09
N LEU A 685 2.19 5.66 -16.02
CA LEU A 685 2.35 6.76 -16.97
C LEU A 685 2.50 8.11 -16.26
N GLU A 686 1.66 8.42 -15.27
CA GLU A 686 1.74 9.67 -14.52
C GLU A 686 3.10 9.84 -13.84
N ASN A 687 3.55 8.82 -13.09
CA ASN A 687 4.84 8.89 -12.39
C ASN A 687 6.02 8.96 -13.36
N PHE A 688 5.94 8.29 -14.51
CA PHE A 688 7.00 8.28 -15.50
C PHE A 688 7.11 9.61 -16.24
N ILE A 689 5.99 10.16 -16.72
CA ILE A 689 5.94 11.44 -17.48
C ILE A 689 6.50 12.56 -16.61
N HIS A 690 6.09 12.66 -15.35
CA HIS A 690 6.58 13.70 -14.45
C HIS A 690 8.10 13.67 -14.24
N LYS A 691 8.67 12.49 -14.04
CA LYS A 691 10.14 12.36 -13.85
C LYS A 691 10.93 12.56 -15.14
N TRP A 692 10.36 12.09 -16.25
CA TRP A 692 10.99 12.25 -17.55
C TRP A 692 11.08 13.72 -17.95
N ASP A 693 9.98 14.45 -17.85
CA ASP A 693 9.89 15.86 -18.24
C ASP A 693 10.91 16.72 -17.47
N ARG A 694 11.06 16.50 -16.17
CA ARG A 694 12.07 17.20 -15.35
C ARG A 694 13.51 16.78 -15.63
N SER A 695 13.76 15.55 -16.01
CA SER A 695 15.13 15.13 -16.33
C SER A 695 15.65 15.84 -17.58
N TYR A 696 14.76 16.31 -18.44
CA TYR A 696 15.10 17.07 -19.66
C TYR A 696 15.09 18.58 -19.47
N HIS A 697 14.38 19.11 -18.46
CA HIS A 697 14.32 20.54 -18.15
C HIS A 697 14.79 20.82 -16.71
N PRO A 698 16.10 20.66 -16.40
CA PRO A 698 16.62 21.04 -15.10
C PRO A 698 16.54 22.56 -14.95
N SER A 699 15.71 23.05 -14.02
CA SER A 699 15.76 24.45 -13.62
C SER A 699 17.14 24.78 -13.04
N PHE A 700 17.69 25.95 -13.33
CA PHE A 700 19.06 26.39 -13.03
C PHE A 700 19.46 26.33 -11.54
N SER A 701 18.51 26.07 -10.63
CA SER A 701 18.73 25.98 -9.17
C SER A 701 19.03 24.56 -8.65
N ASP A 702 18.91 23.51 -9.48
CA ASP A 702 18.88 22.12 -9.00
C ASP A 702 20.21 21.37 -9.20
N GLN A 703 21.30 22.08 -9.48
CA GLN A 703 22.59 21.46 -9.81
C GLN A 703 23.31 20.78 -8.61
N GLU A 704 22.83 20.88 -7.38
CA GLU A 704 23.53 20.38 -6.19
C GLU A 704 22.77 19.40 -5.28
N SER A 705 21.52 19.08 -5.53
CA SER A 705 20.82 18.13 -4.68
C SER A 705 20.20 16.99 -5.49
N GLU A 706 20.62 15.79 -5.18
CA GLU A 706 20.00 14.53 -5.58
C GLU A 706 18.64 14.41 -4.86
N TYR A 707 17.67 15.23 -5.29
CA TYR A 707 16.36 15.40 -4.64
C TYR A 707 15.45 14.21 -4.90
N GLN A 708 15.11 13.48 -3.85
CA GLN A 708 13.89 12.66 -3.84
C GLN A 708 12.68 13.59 -3.79
N MET A 709 12.05 13.77 -4.90
CA MET A 709 10.95 14.70 -5.06
C MET A 709 9.70 14.23 -4.33
N SER A 710 9.16 15.10 -3.48
CA SER A 710 7.84 14.93 -2.89
C SER A 710 6.77 14.99 -3.99
N VAL A 711 5.68 14.21 -3.84
CA VAL A 711 4.50 14.30 -4.73
C VAL A 711 3.93 15.73 -4.78
N GLN A 712 4.18 16.55 -3.76
CA GLN A 712 3.77 17.96 -3.70
C GLN A 712 4.54 18.83 -4.69
N ASP A 713 5.82 18.54 -4.89
CA ASP A 713 6.64 19.28 -5.86
C ASP A 713 6.26 18.94 -7.30
N MET A 714 5.65 17.77 -7.53
CA MET A 714 5.15 17.37 -8.85
C MET A 714 4.04 18.27 -9.40
N PHE A 715 3.22 18.82 -8.51
CA PHE A 715 2.05 19.64 -8.89
C PHE A 715 2.17 21.08 -8.41
N ARG A 716 3.38 21.55 -8.13
CA ARG A 716 3.62 22.87 -7.54
C ARG A 716 2.99 24.00 -8.36
N ASP A 717 3.08 23.91 -9.67
CA ASP A 717 2.58 24.93 -10.59
C ASP A 717 1.05 24.92 -10.75
N ASP A 718 0.42 23.77 -10.44
CA ASP A 718 -1.03 23.55 -10.50
C ASP A 718 -1.72 23.74 -9.14
N LEU A 719 -0.95 24.01 -8.05
CA LEU A 719 -1.46 24.09 -6.68
C LEU A 719 -1.59 25.54 -6.22
N GLU A 720 -2.79 25.90 -5.79
CA GLU A 720 -3.05 27.21 -5.17
C GLU A 720 -2.83 27.14 -3.65
N GLU A 721 -2.02 28.05 -3.13
CA GLU A 721 -1.90 28.21 -1.67
C GLU A 721 -3.15 28.91 -1.12
N PRO A 722 -3.72 28.39 0.01
CA PRO A 722 -4.90 29.03 0.61
C PRO A 722 -4.55 30.43 1.13
N THR A 723 -5.44 31.38 0.93
CA THR A 723 -5.30 32.75 1.45
C THR A 723 -5.42 32.76 2.98
N GLU A 724 -4.81 33.75 3.62
CA GLU A 724 -4.90 33.94 5.09
C GLU A 724 -6.35 34.09 5.56
N GLU A 725 -7.19 34.75 4.80
CA GLU A 725 -8.61 34.96 5.10
C GLU A 725 -9.38 33.64 5.11
N ASP A 726 -9.14 32.80 4.12
CA ASP A 726 -9.75 31.47 3.98
C ASP A 726 -9.36 30.54 5.17
N LEU A 727 -8.09 30.63 5.61
CA LEU A 727 -7.61 29.87 6.76
C LEU A 727 -8.28 30.33 8.07
N LEU A 728 -8.42 31.64 8.27
CA LEU A 728 -9.07 32.20 9.46
C LEU A 728 -10.57 31.91 9.49
N GLU A 729 -11.25 31.96 8.33
CA GLU A 729 -12.66 31.60 8.25
C GLU A 729 -12.88 30.12 8.60
N ARG A 730 -12.06 29.20 8.08
CA ARG A 730 -12.12 27.78 8.43
C ARG A 730 -11.79 27.50 9.90
N LEU A 731 -10.87 28.25 10.50
CA LEU A 731 -10.58 28.16 11.93
C LEU A 731 -11.75 28.65 12.80
N ARG A 732 -12.47 29.69 12.37
CA ARG A 732 -13.70 30.17 13.05
C ARG A 732 -14.83 29.13 13.01
N GLN A 733 -14.86 28.30 11.99
CA GLN A 733 -15.83 27.19 11.86
C GLN A 733 -15.43 25.94 12.65
N HIS A 734 -14.29 25.97 13.37
CA HIS A 734 -13.81 24.81 14.13
C HIS A 734 -14.76 24.47 15.29
N PRO A 735 -15.22 23.21 15.45
CA PRO A 735 -16.29 22.85 16.39
C PRO A 735 -15.90 22.99 17.87
N HIS A 736 -14.63 22.96 18.21
CA HIS A 736 -14.15 22.93 19.59
C HIS A 736 -13.17 24.04 19.94
N LEU A 737 -12.84 24.93 18.97
CA LEU A 737 -11.92 26.03 19.18
C LEU A 737 -12.70 27.36 19.24
N HIS A 738 -12.69 28.03 20.37
CA HIS A 738 -13.28 29.34 20.54
C HIS A 738 -12.20 30.42 20.37
N LEU A 739 -12.10 30.96 19.19
CA LEU A 739 -11.26 32.12 18.91
C LEU A 739 -12.02 33.40 19.30
N PRO A 740 -11.39 34.34 20.02
CA PRO A 740 -12.02 35.64 20.29
C PRO A 740 -12.33 36.35 18.95
N ARG A 741 -13.54 36.87 18.81
CA ARG A 741 -13.93 37.66 17.67
C ARG A 741 -13.13 38.98 17.72
N GLY A 742 -12.08 39.09 16.90
CA GLY A 742 -11.46 40.36 16.61
C GLY A 742 -12.45 41.25 15.87
N PRO A 743 -12.42 42.57 16.04
CA PRO A 743 -13.20 43.46 15.21
C PRO A 743 -12.81 43.27 13.74
N VAL A 744 -13.82 43.23 12.86
CA VAL A 744 -13.73 43.22 11.40
C VAL A 744 -13.06 44.51 10.93
#